data_5f29c52f216687b1101c531f3f75953d
#
_entry.id   5f29c52f216687b1101c531f3f75953d
#
_cell.length_a   1.000
_cell.length_b   1.000
_cell.length_c   1.000
_cell.angle_alpha   90.00
_cell.angle_beta   90.00
_cell.angle_gamma   90.00
#
_symmetry.space_group_name_H-M   'P 1'
#
loop_
_entity.id
_entity.type
_entity.pdbx_description
1 polymer ?
#
loop_
_entity_poly.entity_id
_entity_poly.type
_entity_poly.pdbx_seq_one_letter_code
_entity_poly.pdbx_strand_id
1 'polypeptide(L)'
;MKRLAPLVLAGLLVSLAGCPDNPYKASTWTKKLNDPREAERAVTQLEQLGDPSAIPALGEAWQDQGKPVRLLQVIISLARPLTADTVGADGKTVPGTASQNFFTDYAKTGRPANWASAMPFLAKALTEVDEANPRSVDSAQKAADALGEAATDASSDAGLDALIDIASKPVTKKLIAAQVSAIRAIGKFQNQKSKAAAALIKIIERDPPPHPRTAKDKENARALEEKYGLFLGVSGASINALGDLRVTTAVKTLVHAMYLTPELFTQIRRALVASGPDAETALRKILTRQDPDVAQLFKDKKLDTYCGDRGDEPPAQCQPVSAMDFYPAVVLGDFYDPSSVPDLLAVLDRPIAPQYIQDDAPSGSTQYNAVFDSLRKIGAASAAPKVRSMWDKAAPAPKAVKGKRGAPAPVDTADAGGDMTTRILAVGAYPFVAHDDAGVDQLGKIAFDNHADINLRTEAATAFARLSRDPGHIKELNDLADEYYKQAAEYRGKADAKPKADADAADKEFEAARKKRDDAKADALRATNDKSKTAQDIRDATERAKKAEDDFKAASAKHKDAIKPFKELDARAKGLKYTGRLFQAHIARIEVALRCKQDASCYVATLKSWDKPDLAAVKKEVAQYIKDVDSWTKDELLNLYEGQVERAMLELGKMGQQASSTMPALLDAAKSEDRLVRQSILLALPKVAKVPCDTCEAKLDEAIKAGEGKSTLGDLNLETTMLRNYFAYAGGKTPSKPMSDTPTDTAAPAAPAKAKKK
;
A
#
# COMPACT_ATOMS: atom_id res chain seq x y z
N MET A 1 76.88 11.99 61.82
CA MET A 1 76.51 11.89 60.35
C MET A 1 76.09 10.49 60.01
N LYS A 2 74.95 9.97 60.45
CA LYS A 2 74.40 8.67 60.06
C LYS A 2 72.87 8.62 60.28
N ARG A 3 72.09 9.48 59.66
CA ARG A 3 70.58 9.35 59.69
C ARG A 3 69.87 10.06 58.54
N LEU A 4 70.51 10.28 57.38
CA LEU A 4 69.90 10.94 56.23
C LEU A 4 69.72 10.04 54.97
N ALA A 5 70.18 8.79 55.03
CA ALA A 5 70.11 7.90 53.86
C ALA A 5 68.75 7.22 53.54
N PRO A 6 67.81 6.98 54.49
CA PRO A 6 66.57 6.28 54.18
C PRO A 6 65.47 7.18 53.52
N LEU A 7 65.57 8.53 53.65
CA LEU A 7 64.52 9.42 53.11
C LEU A 7 64.70 9.71 51.63
N VAL A 8 65.91 9.61 51.08
CA VAL A 8 66.15 9.82 49.62
C VAL A 8 65.74 8.59 48.82
N LEU A 9 65.81 7.38 49.39
CA LEU A 9 65.36 6.16 48.69
C LEU A 9 63.86 6.01 48.71
N ALA A 10 63.12 6.54 49.66
CA ALA A 10 61.64 6.59 49.66
C ALA A 10 61.06 7.61 48.70
N GLY A 11 61.78 8.72 48.47
CA GLY A 11 61.40 9.74 47.48
C GLY A 11 61.59 9.29 46.02
N LEU A 12 62.54 8.40 45.72
CA LEU A 12 62.79 7.83 44.41
C LEU A 12 61.86 6.64 44.06
N LEU A 13 61.28 5.96 45.03
CA LEU A 13 60.30 4.92 44.82
C LEU A 13 58.88 5.48 44.59
N VAL A 14 58.57 6.69 45.04
CA VAL A 14 57.28 7.36 44.78
C VAL A 14 57.25 8.03 43.39
N SER A 15 58.39 8.35 42.78
CA SER A 15 58.46 8.88 41.44
C SER A 15 58.38 7.82 40.32
N LEU A 16 58.34 6.52 40.68
CA LEU A 16 58.05 5.39 39.77
C LEU A 16 56.61 4.88 39.85
N ALA A 17 55.80 5.43 40.75
CA ALA A 17 54.36 5.28 40.65
C ALA A 17 53.86 6.12 39.47
N GLY A 18 53.68 5.45 38.33
CA GLY A 18 53.18 6.11 37.08
C GLY A 18 52.00 7.00 37.37
N CYS A 19 51.91 8.13 36.65
CA CYS A 19 50.74 8.98 36.70
C CYS A 19 49.48 8.13 36.64
N PRO A 20 48.51 8.34 37.52
CA PRO A 20 47.26 7.59 37.46
C PRO A 20 46.67 7.71 36.07
N ASP A 21 46.33 6.59 35.46
CA ASP A 21 45.71 6.52 34.13
C ASP A 21 44.55 7.52 34.07
N ASN A 22 44.59 8.44 33.13
CA ASN A 22 43.53 9.43 32.95
C ASN A 22 42.25 8.75 32.39
N PRO A 23 41.18 8.65 33.20
CA PRO A 23 39.97 7.94 32.79
C PRO A 23 39.21 8.59 31.60
N TYR A 24 39.56 9.83 31.25
CA TYR A 24 39.01 10.58 30.14
C TYR A 24 39.77 10.42 28.82
N LYS A 25 40.78 9.55 28.79
CA LYS A 25 41.54 9.25 27.57
C LYS A 25 41.25 7.83 27.08
N ALA A 26 40.93 7.72 25.76
CA ALA A 26 40.70 6.42 25.14
C ALA A 26 41.89 5.45 25.34
N SER A 27 43.13 5.94 25.28
CA SER A 27 44.34 5.15 25.47
C SER A 27 44.46 4.46 26.84
N THR A 28 43.76 4.95 27.83
CA THR A 28 43.70 4.29 29.16
C THR A 28 42.86 3.02 29.09
N TRP A 29 41.75 3.07 28.38
CA TRP A 29 40.79 1.97 28.29
C TRP A 29 41.14 0.96 27.22
N THR A 30 41.79 1.37 26.12
CA THR A 30 42.23 0.43 25.07
C THR A 30 43.21 -0.58 25.60
N LYS A 31 44.09 -0.22 26.56
CA LYS A 31 45.04 -1.14 27.24
C LYS A 31 44.35 -2.21 28.10
N LYS A 32 43.09 -1.95 28.50
CA LYS A 32 42.32 -2.82 29.39
C LYS A 32 41.37 -3.76 28.65
N LEU A 33 41.27 -3.65 27.32
CA LEU A 33 40.36 -4.48 26.53
C LEU A 33 40.65 -5.97 26.59
N ASN A 34 41.89 -6.34 26.83
CA ASN A 34 42.35 -7.75 26.95
C ASN A 34 42.43 -8.26 28.40
N ASP A 35 42.08 -7.44 29.39
CA ASP A 35 41.94 -7.87 30.77
C ASP A 35 40.52 -8.39 31.02
N PRO A 36 40.33 -9.70 31.30
CA PRO A 36 38.98 -10.27 31.49
C PRO A 36 38.15 -9.61 32.62
N ARG A 37 38.79 -8.91 33.56
CA ARG A 37 38.13 -8.24 34.68
C ARG A 37 37.68 -6.82 34.33
N GLU A 38 38.38 -6.17 33.40
CA GLU A 38 38.17 -4.77 33.04
C GLU A 38 37.60 -4.59 31.66
N ALA A 39 37.60 -5.64 30.81
CA ALA A 39 37.26 -5.55 29.39
C ALA A 39 35.84 -4.95 29.14
N GLU A 40 34.83 -5.45 29.85
CA GLU A 40 33.45 -4.94 29.65
C GLU A 40 33.32 -3.48 30.09
N ARG A 41 33.97 -3.12 31.20
CA ARG A 41 34.05 -1.74 31.68
C ARG A 41 34.80 -0.87 30.68
N ALA A 42 35.89 -1.36 30.11
CA ALA A 42 36.69 -0.64 29.11
C ALA A 42 35.88 -0.36 27.86
N VAL A 43 35.13 -1.35 27.32
CA VAL A 43 34.24 -1.21 26.19
C VAL A 43 33.18 -0.14 26.46
N THR A 44 32.55 -0.17 27.61
CA THR A 44 31.52 0.83 27.99
C THR A 44 32.10 2.23 28.10
N GLN A 45 33.30 2.37 28.69
CA GLN A 45 33.97 3.67 28.81
C GLN A 45 34.41 4.22 27.44
N LEU A 46 34.91 3.37 26.54
CA LEU A 46 35.27 3.77 25.17
C LEU A 46 34.07 4.25 24.40
N GLU A 47 32.93 3.58 24.52
CA GLU A 47 31.66 4.02 23.90
C GLU A 47 31.22 5.39 24.43
N GLN A 48 31.28 5.59 25.78
CA GLN A 48 30.94 6.84 26.44
C GLN A 48 31.89 8.00 26.07
N LEU A 49 33.18 7.69 25.92
CA LEU A 49 34.17 8.68 25.48
C LEU A 49 33.94 9.11 24.04
N GLY A 50 33.39 8.23 23.18
CA GLY A 50 33.09 8.56 21.81
C GLY A 50 34.32 8.84 20.94
N ASP A 51 35.50 8.46 21.37
CA ASP A 51 36.77 8.75 20.68
C ASP A 51 37.07 7.68 19.60
N PRO A 52 37.03 8.04 18.28
CA PRO A 52 37.25 7.10 17.20
C PRO A 52 38.68 6.51 17.14
N SER A 53 39.65 7.13 17.83
CA SER A 53 41.00 6.58 17.93
C SER A 53 41.06 5.20 18.60
N ALA A 54 39.99 4.80 19.30
CA ALA A 54 39.86 3.48 19.91
C ALA A 54 39.47 2.38 18.92
N ILE A 55 38.99 2.70 17.70
CA ILE A 55 38.48 1.72 16.73
C ILE A 55 39.48 0.63 16.41
N PRO A 56 40.78 0.89 16.13
CA PRO A 56 41.75 -0.17 15.83
C PRO A 56 41.90 -1.18 17.00
N ALA A 57 42.06 -0.67 18.20
CA ALA A 57 42.23 -1.54 19.37
C ALA A 57 40.94 -2.34 19.71
N LEU A 58 39.78 -1.76 19.54
CA LEU A 58 38.50 -2.46 19.65
C LEU A 58 38.35 -3.54 18.57
N GLY A 59 38.85 -3.27 17.36
CA GLY A 59 38.82 -4.22 16.26
C GLY A 59 39.76 -5.42 16.48
N GLU A 60 40.96 -5.20 17.03
CA GLU A 60 41.86 -6.27 17.47
C GLU A 60 41.21 -7.11 18.57
N ALA A 61 40.71 -6.47 19.63
CA ALA A 61 39.99 -7.16 20.70
C ALA A 61 38.77 -7.94 20.20
N TRP A 62 38.05 -7.40 19.20
CA TRP A 62 36.92 -8.09 18.57
C TRP A 62 37.35 -9.39 17.89
N GLN A 63 38.49 -9.39 17.20
CA GLN A 63 39.04 -10.60 16.59
C GLN A 63 39.50 -11.62 17.62
N ASP A 64 40.28 -11.17 18.62
CA ASP A 64 40.89 -12.03 19.65
C ASP A 64 39.87 -12.67 20.58
N GLN A 65 38.78 -12.00 20.89
CA GLN A 65 37.69 -12.46 21.76
C GLN A 65 36.61 -13.27 21.06
N GLY A 66 36.81 -13.73 19.82
CA GLY A 66 35.85 -14.55 19.09
C GLY A 66 34.67 -13.76 18.51
N LYS A 67 34.92 -12.51 18.15
CA LYS A 67 34.03 -11.63 17.38
C LYS A 67 32.69 -11.30 18.07
N PRO A 68 32.69 -10.85 19.34
CA PRO A 68 31.47 -10.55 20.07
C PRO A 68 30.73 -9.36 19.43
N VAL A 69 29.41 -9.50 19.28
CA VAL A 69 28.52 -8.49 18.65
C VAL A 69 28.67 -7.11 19.33
N ARG A 70 28.84 -7.09 20.65
CA ARG A 70 28.95 -5.85 21.45
C ARG A 70 30.14 -4.97 20.99
N LEU A 71 31.31 -5.59 20.81
CA LEU A 71 32.48 -4.84 20.33
C LEU A 71 32.27 -4.24 18.94
N LEU A 72 31.67 -5.00 18.04
CA LEU A 72 31.34 -4.49 16.70
C LEU A 72 30.35 -3.32 16.77
N GLN A 73 29.36 -3.38 17.64
CA GLN A 73 28.41 -2.28 17.85
C GLN A 73 29.11 -1.00 18.33
N VAL A 74 30.07 -1.11 19.21
CA VAL A 74 30.87 0.04 19.70
C VAL A 74 31.74 0.59 18.57
N ILE A 75 32.38 -0.27 17.78
CA ILE A 75 33.13 0.16 16.57
C ILE A 75 32.22 0.97 15.64
N ILE A 76 31.02 0.47 15.35
CA ILE A 76 30.03 1.16 14.51
C ILE A 76 29.63 2.52 15.13
N SER A 77 29.35 2.53 16.44
CA SER A 77 29.00 3.77 17.16
C SER A 77 30.09 4.82 17.08
N LEU A 78 31.36 4.41 17.22
CA LEU A 78 32.50 5.31 17.12
C LEU A 78 32.79 5.77 15.70
N ALA A 79 32.42 4.98 14.68
CA ALA A 79 32.60 5.33 13.27
C ALA A 79 31.54 6.30 12.74
N ARG A 80 30.34 6.31 13.33
CA ARG A 80 29.25 7.21 12.93
C ARG A 80 29.59 8.68 13.18
N PRO A 81 29.13 9.61 12.30
CA PRO A 81 29.25 11.03 12.59
C PRO A 81 28.38 11.41 13.80
N LEU A 82 28.84 12.38 14.57
CA LEU A 82 28.04 13.01 15.61
C LEU A 82 27.70 14.43 15.15
N THR A 83 26.44 14.79 15.19
CA THR A 83 25.96 16.13 14.87
C THR A 83 25.86 16.98 16.14
N ALA A 84 26.36 18.21 16.10
CA ALA A 84 26.16 19.19 17.17
C ALA A 84 24.70 19.64 17.23
N ASP A 85 24.30 20.21 18.35
CA ASP A 85 23.00 20.88 18.46
C ASP A 85 22.89 22.01 17.45
N THR A 86 21.73 22.14 16.82
CA THR A 86 21.44 23.20 15.86
C THR A 86 20.31 24.08 16.40
N VAL A 87 20.31 25.37 16.00
CA VAL A 87 19.21 26.26 16.32
C VAL A 87 18.27 26.32 15.11
N GLY A 88 17.02 25.90 15.31
CA GLY A 88 16.00 25.95 14.27
C GLY A 88 15.61 27.39 13.91
N ALA A 89 14.91 27.55 12.80
CA ALA A 89 14.42 28.86 12.34
C ALA A 89 13.46 29.52 13.34
N ASP A 90 12.87 28.78 14.25
CA ASP A 90 12.01 29.23 15.35
C ASP A 90 12.79 29.61 16.63
N GLY A 91 14.12 29.59 16.57
CA GLY A 91 15.01 29.89 17.69
C GLY A 91 15.12 28.76 18.74
N LYS A 92 14.49 27.60 18.52
CA LYS A 92 14.60 26.49 19.44
C LYS A 92 15.81 25.63 19.11
N THR A 93 16.48 25.14 20.16
CA THR A 93 17.57 24.18 20.00
C THR A 93 17.01 22.83 19.57
N VAL A 94 17.46 22.33 18.40
CA VAL A 94 17.24 20.97 17.95
C VAL A 94 18.45 20.13 18.42
N PRO A 95 18.26 19.17 19.33
CA PRO A 95 19.36 18.37 19.85
C PRO A 95 20.04 17.57 18.73
N GLY A 96 21.34 17.67 18.63
CA GLY A 96 22.15 16.81 17.79
C GLY A 96 22.43 15.46 18.46
N THR A 97 23.00 14.52 17.71
CA THR A 97 23.38 13.20 18.25
C THR A 97 24.57 13.29 19.21
N ALA A 98 25.36 14.37 19.16
CA ALA A 98 26.48 14.63 20.03
C ALA A 98 26.07 15.00 21.46
N SER A 99 24.89 15.62 21.65
CA SER A 99 24.39 16.03 22.97
C SER A 99 24.11 14.85 23.92
N GLN A 100 24.04 13.63 23.40
CA GLN A 100 23.83 12.40 24.17
C GLN A 100 25.14 11.85 24.81
N ASN A 101 26.30 12.37 24.43
CA ASN A 101 27.60 11.90 24.89
C ASN A 101 28.17 12.83 25.99
N PHE A 102 28.06 12.43 27.24
CA PHE A 102 28.37 13.23 28.43
C PHE A 102 29.87 13.55 28.66
N PHE A 103 30.80 12.98 27.91
CA PHE A 103 32.22 13.01 28.27
C PHE A 103 33.19 13.52 27.22
N THR A 104 32.72 14.13 26.13
CA THR A 104 33.58 14.57 25.03
C THR A 104 33.37 16.01 24.60
N ASP A 105 34.46 16.66 24.16
CA ASP A 105 34.39 17.96 23.50
C ASP A 105 33.51 17.93 22.23
N TYR A 106 33.23 16.75 21.69
CA TYR A 106 32.33 16.53 20.55
C TYR A 106 30.87 16.89 20.83
N ALA A 107 30.44 16.94 22.08
CA ALA A 107 29.08 17.35 22.43
C ALA A 107 28.72 18.74 21.88
N LYS A 108 29.71 19.65 21.79
CA LYS A 108 29.51 21.01 21.29
C LYS A 108 29.82 21.20 19.81
N THR A 109 30.76 20.44 19.28
CA THR A 109 31.30 20.65 17.93
C THR A 109 30.84 19.61 16.91
N GLY A 110 30.25 18.52 17.37
CA GLY A 110 30.03 17.34 16.53
C GLY A 110 31.34 16.60 16.25
N ARG A 111 31.25 15.52 15.49
CA ARG A 111 32.40 14.71 15.07
C ARG A 111 32.14 14.20 13.65
N PRO A 112 33.12 14.30 12.72
CA PRO A 112 33.00 13.71 11.39
C PRO A 112 32.90 12.18 11.46
N ALA A 113 32.40 11.56 10.42
CA ALA A 113 32.43 10.12 10.28
C ALA A 113 33.87 9.60 10.22
N ASN A 114 34.11 8.42 10.77
CA ASN A 114 35.40 7.72 10.72
C ASN A 114 35.23 6.29 10.22
N TRP A 115 34.53 6.14 9.11
CA TRP A 115 34.25 4.83 8.51
C TRP A 115 35.53 4.13 8.04
N ALA A 116 36.53 4.87 7.58
CA ALA A 116 37.80 4.31 7.10
C ALA A 116 38.48 3.39 8.14
N SER A 117 38.48 3.78 9.42
CA SER A 117 39.04 2.97 10.49
C SER A 117 38.21 1.74 10.84
N ALA A 118 36.91 1.77 10.64
CA ALA A 118 36.00 0.66 10.93
C ALA A 118 35.89 -0.34 9.76
N MET A 119 36.12 0.10 8.53
CA MET A 119 35.92 -0.64 7.29
C MET A 119 36.52 -2.05 7.28
N PRO A 120 37.80 -2.28 7.70
CA PRO A 120 38.36 -3.62 7.70
C PRO A 120 37.61 -4.60 8.58
N PHE A 121 37.10 -4.14 9.72
CA PHE A 121 36.37 -4.99 10.68
C PHE A 121 34.95 -5.28 10.22
N LEU A 122 34.29 -4.28 9.63
CA LEU A 122 32.96 -4.44 9.02
C LEU A 122 33.01 -5.40 7.82
N ALA A 123 33.95 -5.23 6.91
CA ALA A 123 34.14 -6.13 5.79
C ALA A 123 34.44 -7.56 6.26
N LYS A 124 35.31 -7.72 7.27
CA LYS A 124 35.66 -9.02 7.84
C LYS A 124 34.47 -9.71 8.52
N ALA A 125 33.57 -8.96 9.17
CA ALA A 125 32.37 -9.51 9.77
C ALA A 125 31.42 -10.13 8.72
N LEU A 126 31.43 -9.62 7.49
CA LEU A 126 30.64 -10.14 6.36
C LEU A 126 31.30 -11.34 5.68
N THR A 127 32.61 -11.26 5.39
CA THR A 127 33.32 -12.31 4.67
C THR A 127 33.58 -13.57 5.48
N GLU A 128 33.75 -13.41 6.80
CA GLU A 128 34.00 -14.52 7.74
C GLU A 128 32.75 -14.94 8.53
N VAL A 129 31.55 -14.71 7.96
CA VAL A 129 30.30 -15.12 8.62
C VAL A 129 30.20 -16.64 8.75
N ASP A 130 29.95 -17.09 9.98
CA ASP A 130 29.65 -18.49 10.32
C ASP A 130 28.14 -18.68 10.48
N GLU A 131 27.52 -19.38 9.53
CA GLU A 131 26.07 -19.65 9.53
C GLU A 131 25.62 -20.53 10.72
N ALA A 132 26.52 -21.32 11.29
CA ALA A 132 26.20 -22.14 12.46
C ALA A 132 26.11 -21.31 13.75
N ASN A 133 26.71 -20.12 13.76
CA ASN A 133 26.74 -19.23 14.91
C ASN A 133 25.77 -18.03 14.72
N PRO A 134 24.63 -18.00 15.41
CA PRO A 134 23.66 -16.89 15.30
C PRO A 134 24.27 -15.51 15.62
N ARG A 135 25.25 -15.43 16.51
CA ARG A 135 25.93 -14.17 16.84
C ARG A 135 26.80 -13.67 15.69
N SER A 136 27.41 -14.59 14.93
CA SER A 136 28.17 -14.23 13.71
C SER A 136 27.24 -13.66 12.65
N VAL A 137 26.06 -14.25 12.46
CA VAL A 137 25.04 -13.76 11.52
C VAL A 137 24.50 -12.39 11.96
N ASP A 138 24.23 -12.17 13.23
CA ASP A 138 23.83 -10.86 13.76
C ASP A 138 24.93 -9.80 13.57
N SER A 139 26.20 -10.16 13.78
CA SER A 139 27.35 -9.28 13.49
C SER A 139 27.40 -8.91 12.01
N ALA A 140 27.20 -9.88 11.11
CA ALA A 140 27.19 -9.63 9.66
C ALA A 140 26.04 -8.71 9.27
N GLN A 141 24.84 -8.89 9.81
CA GLN A 141 23.72 -8.00 9.56
C GLN A 141 24.02 -6.56 9.99
N LYS A 142 24.53 -6.36 11.22
CA LYS A 142 24.89 -5.03 11.72
C LYS A 142 26.02 -4.38 10.93
N ALA A 143 27.00 -5.17 10.49
CA ALA A 143 28.06 -4.69 9.59
C ALA A 143 27.50 -4.25 8.25
N ALA A 144 26.58 -5.01 7.67
CA ALA A 144 25.91 -4.64 6.41
C ALA A 144 25.15 -3.32 6.54
N ASP A 145 24.37 -3.15 7.60
CA ASP A 145 23.63 -1.91 7.86
C ASP A 145 24.57 -0.70 7.99
N ALA A 146 25.68 -0.87 8.74
CA ALA A 146 26.71 0.15 8.94
C ALA A 146 27.43 0.52 7.62
N LEU A 147 27.76 -0.47 6.79
CA LEU A 147 28.33 -0.23 5.45
C LEU A 147 27.36 0.53 4.55
N GLY A 148 26.05 0.28 4.68
CA GLY A 148 25.03 1.07 3.99
C GLY A 148 24.99 2.53 4.45
N GLU A 149 25.30 2.83 5.72
CA GLU A 149 25.46 4.21 6.21
C GLU A 149 26.75 4.85 5.68
N ALA A 150 27.81 4.04 5.50
CA ALA A 150 29.11 4.48 4.99
C ALA A 150 29.18 4.57 3.45
N ALA A 151 28.10 4.24 2.74
CA ALA A 151 28.14 4.06 1.26
C ALA A 151 28.59 5.28 0.46
N THR A 152 28.48 6.49 1.02
CA THR A 152 28.94 7.74 0.40
C THR A 152 30.39 8.10 0.77
N ASP A 153 31.02 7.37 1.68
CA ASP A 153 32.40 7.59 2.10
C ASP A 153 33.39 7.06 1.04
N ALA A 154 34.45 7.81 0.80
CA ALA A 154 35.47 7.44 -0.18
C ALA A 154 36.19 6.12 0.15
N SER A 155 36.18 5.68 1.42
CA SER A 155 36.80 4.43 1.87
C SER A 155 35.89 3.20 1.67
N SER A 156 34.72 3.34 1.07
CA SER A 156 33.68 2.31 1.04
C SER A 156 33.88 1.18 0.02
N ASP A 157 34.89 1.23 -0.85
CA ASP A 157 35.09 0.25 -1.94
C ASP A 157 35.21 -1.19 -1.45
N ALA A 158 36.05 -1.43 -0.44
CA ALA A 158 36.22 -2.76 0.16
C ALA A 158 34.93 -3.25 0.85
N GLY A 159 34.12 -2.33 1.36
CA GLY A 159 32.82 -2.62 1.95
C GLY A 159 31.81 -3.12 0.92
N LEU A 160 31.78 -2.54 -0.29
CA LEU A 160 30.91 -3.00 -1.37
C LEU A 160 31.24 -4.44 -1.79
N ASP A 161 32.52 -4.80 -1.89
CA ASP A 161 32.91 -6.17 -2.24
C ASP A 161 32.45 -7.18 -1.19
N ALA A 162 32.60 -6.87 0.09
CA ALA A 162 32.15 -7.73 1.17
C ALA A 162 30.60 -7.87 1.22
N LEU A 163 29.86 -6.79 0.91
CA LEU A 163 28.41 -6.83 0.78
C LEU A 163 27.97 -7.70 -0.39
N ILE A 164 28.65 -7.59 -1.54
CA ILE A 164 28.38 -8.41 -2.73
C ILE A 164 28.65 -9.89 -2.43
N ASP A 165 29.74 -10.19 -1.71
CA ASP A 165 30.08 -11.57 -1.35
C ASP A 165 28.96 -12.24 -0.55
N ILE A 166 28.50 -11.63 0.55
CA ILE A 166 27.43 -12.22 1.38
C ILE A 166 26.09 -12.26 0.64
N ALA A 167 25.74 -11.21 -0.13
CA ALA A 167 24.51 -11.16 -0.91
C ALA A 167 24.45 -12.24 -1.99
N SER A 168 25.64 -12.66 -2.49
CA SER A 168 25.79 -13.64 -3.55
C SER A 168 25.76 -15.10 -3.06
N LYS A 169 25.90 -15.34 -1.76
CA LYS A 169 25.84 -16.70 -1.19
C LYS A 169 24.47 -17.38 -1.43
N PRO A 170 24.38 -18.70 -1.38
CA PRO A 170 23.11 -19.40 -1.41
C PRO A 170 22.15 -18.86 -0.34
N VAL A 171 20.87 -18.75 -0.70
CA VAL A 171 19.87 -18.19 0.23
C VAL A 171 19.48 -19.26 1.25
N THR A 172 19.68 -18.97 2.52
CA THR A 172 19.31 -19.85 3.62
C THR A 172 18.53 -19.08 4.69
N LYS A 173 17.68 -19.80 5.43
CA LYS A 173 16.91 -19.21 6.54
C LYS A 173 17.80 -18.53 7.59
N LYS A 174 19.02 -18.99 7.73
CA LYS A 174 19.97 -18.43 8.70
C LYS A 174 20.59 -17.12 8.22
N LEU A 175 20.91 -17.02 6.92
CA LEU A 175 21.59 -15.86 6.34
C LEU A 175 20.65 -14.77 5.81
N ILE A 176 19.38 -15.08 5.59
CA ILE A 176 18.44 -14.18 4.88
C ILE A 176 18.46 -12.74 5.43
N ALA A 177 18.48 -12.58 6.76
CA ALA A 177 18.49 -11.24 7.38
C ALA A 177 19.76 -10.45 7.01
N ALA A 178 20.93 -11.07 7.12
CA ALA A 178 22.20 -10.45 6.75
C ALA A 178 22.29 -10.20 5.23
N GLN A 179 21.79 -11.13 4.39
CA GLN A 179 21.75 -10.97 2.95
C GLN A 179 20.85 -9.81 2.52
N VAL A 180 19.64 -9.69 3.10
CA VAL A 180 18.72 -8.59 2.80
C VAL A 180 19.32 -7.26 3.25
N SER A 181 19.94 -7.19 4.44
CA SER A 181 20.65 -5.98 4.89
C SER A 181 21.80 -5.62 3.94
N ALA A 182 22.59 -6.61 3.48
CA ALA A 182 23.67 -6.37 2.53
C ALA A 182 23.14 -5.86 1.18
N ILE A 183 22.07 -6.44 0.66
CA ILE A 183 21.43 -6.01 -0.59
C ILE A 183 20.93 -4.57 -0.49
N ARG A 184 20.27 -4.23 0.61
CA ARG A 184 19.83 -2.85 0.87
C ARG A 184 20.99 -1.86 0.97
N ALA A 185 22.07 -2.29 1.60
CA ALA A 185 23.31 -1.51 1.67
C ALA A 185 23.90 -1.27 0.28
N ILE A 186 23.97 -2.31 -0.57
CA ILE A 186 24.46 -2.21 -1.97
C ILE A 186 23.70 -1.14 -2.75
N GLY A 187 22.37 -1.03 -2.57
CA GLY A 187 21.52 -0.02 -3.22
C GLY A 187 21.89 1.43 -2.90
N LYS A 188 22.67 1.67 -1.85
CA LYS A 188 23.11 3.02 -1.44
C LYS A 188 24.43 3.48 -2.07
N PHE A 189 25.16 2.58 -2.76
CA PHE A 189 26.47 2.89 -3.35
C PHE A 189 26.37 3.65 -4.67
N GLN A 190 25.96 4.91 -4.60
CA GLN A 190 25.76 5.76 -5.78
C GLN A 190 27.06 6.03 -6.57
N ASN A 191 28.21 6.05 -5.88
CA ASN A 191 29.52 6.26 -6.52
C ASN A 191 30.01 5.04 -7.32
N GLN A 192 29.44 3.86 -7.08
CA GLN A 192 29.80 2.61 -7.72
C GLN A 192 28.59 1.90 -8.33
N LYS A 193 27.66 2.69 -8.88
CA LYS A 193 26.37 2.20 -9.42
C LYS A 193 26.51 1.00 -10.34
N SER A 194 27.46 1.01 -11.26
CA SER A 194 27.63 -0.05 -12.27
C SER A 194 28.00 -1.38 -11.61
N LYS A 195 28.91 -1.37 -10.64
CA LYS A 195 29.33 -2.57 -9.91
C LYS A 195 28.20 -3.09 -9.02
N ALA A 196 27.57 -2.21 -8.28
CA ALA A 196 26.41 -2.52 -7.42
C ALA A 196 25.25 -3.11 -8.24
N ALA A 197 24.89 -2.46 -9.34
CA ALA A 197 23.81 -2.93 -10.21
C ALA A 197 24.11 -4.29 -10.85
N ALA A 198 25.33 -4.51 -11.34
CA ALA A 198 25.71 -5.79 -11.93
C ALA A 198 25.59 -6.96 -10.93
N ALA A 199 25.91 -6.71 -9.65
CA ALA A 199 25.74 -7.72 -8.60
C ALA A 199 24.25 -8.00 -8.31
N LEU A 200 23.43 -6.96 -8.19
CA LEU A 200 21.99 -7.09 -7.94
C LEU A 200 21.26 -7.76 -9.11
N ILE A 201 21.61 -7.43 -10.34
CA ILE A 201 21.07 -8.07 -11.55
C ILE A 201 21.31 -9.59 -11.51
N LYS A 202 22.55 -10.02 -11.20
CA LYS A 202 22.87 -11.45 -11.08
C LYS A 202 22.06 -12.16 -9.99
N ILE A 203 21.68 -11.47 -8.93
CA ILE A 203 20.84 -12.06 -7.88
C ILE A 203 19.42 -12.27 -8.39
N ILE A 204 18.85 -11.30 -9.12
CA ILE A 204 17.49 -11.39 -9.68
C ILE A 204 17.41 -12.43 -10.80
N GLU A 205 18.46 -12.57 -11.59
CA GLU A 205 18.54 -13.52 -12.73
C GLU A 205 18.75 -14.98 -12.29
N ARG A 206 18.83 -15.27 -11.00
CA ARG A 206 18.83 -16.66 -10.51
C ARG A 206 17.51 -17.34 -10.83
N ASP A 207 17.57 -18.59 -11.25
CA ASP A 207 16.35 -19.36 -11.47
C ASP A 207 15.53 -19.47 -10.16
N PRO A 208 14.23 -19.15 -10.20
CA PRO A 208 13.38 -19.30 -9.03
C PRO A 208 13.25 -20.78 -8.65
N PRO A 209 13.20 -21.12 -7.36
CA PRO A 209 12.83 -22.47 -6.94
C PRO A 209 11.42 -22.81 -7.44
N PRO A 210 11.07 -24.11 -7.56
CA PRO A 210 9.73 -24.49 -7.97
C PRO A 210 8.67 -23.82 -7.10
N HIS A 211 7.61 -23.34 -7.75
CA HIS A 211 6.53 -22.67 -7.05
C HIS A 211 5.79 -23.64 -6.11
N PRO A 212 5.39 -23.25 -4.88
CA PRO A 212 4.71 -24.13 -3.91
C PRO A 212 3.47 -24.84 -4.44
N ARG A 213 2.75 -24.23 -5.38
CA ARG A 213 1.57 -24.80 -6.04
C ARG A 213 1.86 -26.02 -6.91
N THR A 214 3.12 -26.24 -7.30
CA THR A 214 3.53 -27.40 -8.07
C THR A 214 3.82 -28.63 -7.19
N ALA A 215 3.66 -28.49 -5.87
CA ALA A 215 3.93 -29.58 -4.93
C ALA A 215 2.90 -30.72 -5.05
N LYS A 216 3.39 -31.94 -4.99
CA LYS A 216 2.56 -33.14 -5.07
C LYS A 216 1.80 -33.44 -3.76
N ASP A 217 2.29 -32.96 -2.64
CA ASP A 217 1.70 -33.17 -1.32
C ASP A 217 1.95 -31.95 -0.40
N LYS A 218 1.29 -31.91 0.79
CA LYS A 218 1.36 -30.79 1.72
C LYS A 218 2.73 -30.58 2.37
N GLU A 219 3.51 -31.63 2.55
CA GLU A 219 4.84 -31.53 3.16
C GLU A 219 5.83 -30.91 2.18
N ASN A 220 5.81 -31.35 0.92
CA ASN A 220 6.57 -30.75 -0.16
C ASN A 220 6.15 -29.29 -0.42
N ALA A 221 4.84 -28.98 -0.36
CA ALA A 221 4.33 -27.63 -0.48
C ALA A 221 4.97 -26.70 0.55
N ARG A 222 5.00 -27.09 1.82
CA ARG A 222 5.58 -26.28 2.90
C ARG A 222 7.09 -26.05 2.73
N ALA A 223 7.82 -27.07 2.30
CA ALA A 223 9.25 -26.96 2.02
C ALA A 223 9.55 -26.04 0.83
N LEU A 224 8.71 -26.10 -0.21
CA LEU A 224 8.81 -25.20 -1.37
C LEU A 224 8.41 -23.79 -0.99
N GLU A 225 7.35 -23.60 -0.18
CA GLU A 225 6.91 -22.28 0.31
C GLU A 225 8.02 -21.57 1.08
N GLU A 226 8.75 -22.28 1.97
CA GLU A 226 9.89 -21.70 2.68
C GLU A 226 10.99 -21.26 1.70
N LYS A 227 11.40 -22.13 0.77
CA LYS A 227 12.44 -21.84 -0.23
C LYS A 227 12.04 -20.69 -1.16
N TYR A 228 10.79 -20.73 -1.62
CA TYR A 228 10.26 -19.71 -2.53
C TYR A 228 10.14 -18.35 -1.81
N GLY A 229 9.67 -18.33 -0.56
CA GLY A 229 9.61 -17.12 0.26
C GLY A 229 10.97 -16.49 0.52
N LEU A 230 12.01 -17.30 0.79
CA LEU A 230 13.38 -16.82 0.93
C LEU A 230 13.91 -16.21 -0.38
N PHE A 231 13.63 -16.86 -1.52
CA PHE A 231 13.97 -16.35 -2.85
C PHE A 231 13.29 -15.01 -3.12
N LEU A 232 11.97 -14.91 -2.88
CA LEU A 232 11.24 -13.65 -3.05
C LEU A 232 11.78 -12.54 -2.16
N GLY A 233 12.16 -12.84 -0.91
CA GLY A 233 12.74 -11.87 0.01
C GLY A 233 14.04 -11.26 -0.51
N VAL A 234 14.96 -12.09 -1.03
CA VAL A 234 16.23 -11.61 -1.59
C VAL A 234 16.03 -10.90 -2.94
N SER A 235 15.20 -11.45 -3.82
CA SER A 235 14.89 -10.84 -5.12
C SER A 235 14.17 -9.50 -4.96
N GLY A 236 13.18 -9.41 -4.07
CA GLY A 236 12.46 -8.18 -3.78
C GLY A 236 13.36 -7.08 -3.22
N ALA A 237 14.27 -7.43 -2.29
CA ALA A 237 15.27 -6.50 -1.79
C ALA A 237 16.20 -6.01 -2.92
N SER A 238 16.63 -6.91 -3.83
CA SER A 238 17.50 -6.58 -4.97
C SER A 238 16.80 -5.66 -5.97
N ILE A 239 15.51 -5.90 -6.25
CA ILE A 239 14.70 -5.03 -7.11
C ILE A 239 14.57 -3.63 -6.50
N ASN A 240 14.28 -3.53 -5.21
CA ASN A 240 14.23 -2.23 -4.53
C ASN A 240 15.57 -1.50 -4.59
N ALA A 241 16.67 -2.20 -4.32
CA ALA A 241 18.02 -1.64 -4.40
C ALA A 241 18.40 -1.15 -5.82
N LEU A 242 17.96 -1.84 -6.88
CA LEU A 242 18.11 -1.36 -8.26
C LEU A 242 17.30 -0.09 -8.51
N GLY A 243 16.09 -0.01 -7.95
CA GLY A 243 15.28 1.21 -7.98
C GLY A 243 15.99 2.39 -7.32
N ASP A 244 16.65 2.17 -6.17
CA ASP A 244 17.44 3.19 -5.47
C ASP A 244 18.65 3.65 -6.29
N LEU A 245 19.32 2.72 -6.98
CA LEU A 245 20.45 3.03 -7.85
C LEU A 245 20.06 3.75 -9.14
N ARG A 246 18.82 3.59 -9.62
CA ARG A 246 18.31 4.19 -10.87
C ARG A 246 19.21 3.91 -12.07
N VAL A 247 19.42 2.65 -12.34
CA VAL A 247 20.28 2.22 -13.44
C VAL A 247 19.48 1.68 -14.61
N THR A 248 19.67 2.25 -15.78
CA THR A 248 18.96 1.84 -17.00
C THR A 248 19.35 0.44 -17.47
N THR A 249 20.57 -0.02 -17.13
CA THR A 249 21.03 -1.38 -17.42
C THR A 249 20.21 -2.48 -16.73
N ALA A 250 19.45 -2.15 -15.70
CA ALA A 250 18.59 -3.09 -15.00
C ALA A 250 17.20 -3.26 -15.66
N VAL A 251 16.81 -2.39 -16.59
CA VAL A 251 15.48 -2.38 -17.19
C VAL A 251 15.10 -3.73 -17.78
N LYS A 252 15.98 -4.36 -18.55
CA LYS A 252 15.75 -5.68 -19.13
C LYS A 252 15.46 -6.73 -18.06
N THR A 253 16.30 -6.81 -17.03
CA THR A 253 16.14 -7.75 -15.91
C THR A 253 14.85 -7.51 -15.14
N LEU A 254 14.50 -6.24 -14.88
CA LEU A 254 13.24 -5.87 -14.22
C LEU A 254 12.02 -6.25 -15.05
N VAL A 255 12.06 -6.04 -16.36
CA VAL A 255 11.01 -6.46 -17.29
C VAL A 255 10.87 -8.00 -17.29
N HIS A 256 11.96 -8.74 -17.34
CA HIS A 256 11.90 -10.21 -17.26
C HIS A 256 11.32 -10.67 -15.92
N ALA A 257 11.76 -10.08 -14.80
CA ALA A 257 11.24 -10.39 -13.47
C ALA A 257 9.73 -10.12 -13.35
N MET A 258 9.22 -9.10 -14.04
CA MET A 258 7.79 -8.76 -14.07
C MET A 258 6.90 -9.94 -14.52
N TYR A 259 7.44 -10.79 -15.39
CA TYR A 259 6.74 -11.98 -15.90
C TYR A 259 7.10 -13.27 -15.17
N LEU A 260 8.32 -13.35 -14.62
CA LEU A 260 8.82 -14.55 -13.97
C LEU A 260 8.49 -14.62 -12.47
N THR A 261 8.35 -13.47 -11.83
CA THR A 261 8.05 -13.32 -10.39
C THR A 261 7.02 -12.21 -10.17
N PRO A 262 5.79 -12.39 -10.69
CA PRO A 262 4.76 -11.34 -10.62
C PRO A 262 4.33 -11.01 -9.19
N GLU A 263 4.60 -11.85 -8.21
CA GLU A 263 4.42 -11.55 -6.78
C GLU A 263 5.24 -10.32 -6.33
N LEU A 264 6.32 -10.01 -7.06
CA LEU A 264 7.15 -8.83 -6.82
C LEU A 264 6.77 -7.64 -7.70
N PHE A 265 5.60 -7.69 -8.38
CA PHE A 265 5.21 -6.65 -9.34
C PHE A 265 5.22 -5.25 -8.73
N THR A 266 4.79 -5.11 -7.48
CA THR A 266 4.81 -3.82 -6.76
C THR A 266 6.22 -3.22 -6.69
N GLN A 267 7.22 -4.03 -6.32
CA GLN A 267 8.62 -3.60 -6.24
C GLN A 267 9.19 -3.32 -7.63
N ILE A 268 8.89 -4.19 -8.60
CA ILE A 268 9.33 -4.05 -9.99
C ILE A 268 8.77 -2.77 -10.61
N ARG A 269 7.48 -2.50 -10.42
CA ARG A 269 6.81 -1.27 -10.86
C ARG A 269 7.53 -0.03 -10.35
N ARG A 270 7.86 0.01 -9.04
CA ARG A 270 8.63 1.10 -8.44
C ARG A 270 10.01 1.27 -9.08
N ALA A 271 10.74 0.17 -9.25
CA ALA A 271 12.08 0.19 -9.81
C ALA A 271 12.09 0.61 -11.29
N LEU A 272 11.09 0.18 -12.08
CA LEU A 272 10.94 0.60 -13.48
C LEU A 272 10.66 2.09 -13.59
N VAL A 273 9.73 2.63 -12.78
CA VAL A 273 9.47 4.08 -12.76
C VAL A 273 10.73 4.86 -12.35
N ALA A 274 11.47 4.38 -11.35
CA ALA A 274 12.72 5.00 -10.93
C ALA A 274 13.84 4.91 -12.00
N SER A 275 13.79 3.94 -12.91
CA SER A 275 14.75 3.81 -14.03
C SER A 275 14.50 4.78 -15.18
N GLY A 276 13.34 5.46 -15.21
CA GLY A 276 13.09 6.57 -16.10
C GLY A 276 12.75 6.22 -17.55
N PRO A 277 13.10 7.09 -18.56
CA PRO A 277 12.64 6.99 -19.95
C PRO A 277 13.01 5.70 -20.65
N ASP A 278 14.12 5.07 -20.28
CA ASP A 278 14.54 3.81 -20.89
C ASP A 278 13.56 2.68 -20.53
N ALA A 279 13.03 2.69 -19.30
CA ALA A 279 12.00 1.76 -18.89
C ALA A 279 10.68 2.04 -19.62
N GLU A 280 10.29 3.29 -19.75
CA GLU A 280 9.10 3.68 -20.52
C GLU A 280 9.21 3.19 -21.97
N THR A 281 10.35 3.45 -22.62
CA THR A 281 10.61 3.01 -24.00
C THR A 281 10.53 1.49 -24.14
N ALA A 282 11.11 0.74 -23.19
CA ALA A 282 11.05 -0.73 -23.20
C ALA A 282 9.59 -1.24 -23.06
N LEU A 283 8.82 -0.66 -22.13
CA LEU A 283 7.42 -1.04 -21.92
C LEU A 283 6.54 -0.75 -23.15
N ARG A 284 6.75 0.37 -23.81
CA ARG A 284 6.07 0.72 -25.07
C ARG A 284 6.38 -0.28 -26.18
N LYS A 285 7.66 -0.70 -26.33
CA LYS A 285 8.05 -1.76 -27.29
C LYS A 285 7.34 -3.07 -27.01
N ILE A 286 7.13 -3.42 -25.73
CA ILE A 286 6.39 -4.62 -25.36
C ILE A 286 4.92 -4.49 -25.79
N LEU A 287 4.26 -3.37 -25.47
CA LEU A 287 2.87 -3.14 -25.87
C LEU A 287 2.70 -3.19 -27.38
N THR A 288 3.66 -2.67 -28.15
CA THR A 288 3.65 -2.71 -29.62
C THR A 288 4.16 -4.00 -30.23
N ARG A 289 4.51 -5.02 -29.39
CA ARG A 289 5.08 -6.30 -29.83
C ARG A 289 6.41 -6.17 -30.60
N GLN A 290 7.20 -5.13 -30.27
CA GLN A 290 8.49 -4.84 -30.90
C GLN A 290 9.67 -5.24 -30.02
N ASP A 291 9.43 -5.91 -28.89
CA ASP A 291 10.49 -6.41 -28.00
C ASP A 291 10.72 -7.91 -28.26
N PRO A 292 11.81 -8.27 -29.00
CA PRO A 292 12.10 -9.67 -29.31
C PRO A 292 12.56 -10.46 -28.07
N ASP A 293 13.15 -9.81 -27.08
CA ASP A 293 13.65 -10.48 -25.87
C ASP A 293 12.49 -10.96 -25.01
N VAL A 294 11.43 -10.14 -24.84
CA VAL A 294 10.22 -10.55 -24.14
C VAL A 294 9.47 -11.63 -24.92
N ALA A 295 9.38 -11.50 -26.24
CA ALA A 295 8.76 -12.54 -27.07
C ALA A 295 9.48 -13.89 -26.92
N GLN A 296 10.83 -13.86 -26.90
CA GLN A 296 11.63 -15.06 -26.67
C GLN A 296 11.49 -15.62 -25.25
N LEU A 297 11.45 -14.74 -24.23
CA LEU A 297 11.21 -15.13 -22.85
C LEU A 297 9.88 -15.92 -22.70
N PHE A 298 8.81 -15.41 -23.30
CA PHE A 298 7.51 -16.08 -23.27
C PHE A 298 7.57 -17.46 -23.88
N LYS A 299 8.27 -17.61 -25.00
CA LYS A 299 8.47 -18.89 -25.66
C LYS A 299 9.33 -19.86 -24.84
N ASP A 300 10.46 -19.42 -24.33
CA ASP A 300 11.43 -20.27 -23.61
C ASP A 300 10.89 -20.75 -22.28
N LYS A 301 10.20 -19.87 -21.56
CA LYS A 301 9.59 -20.18 -20.26
C LYS A 301 8.15 -20.71 -20.39
N LYS A 302 7.64 -20.86 -21.61
CA LYS A 302 6.26 -21.32 -21.91
C LYS A 302 5.19 -20.52 -21.19
N LEU A 303 5.41 -19.20 -21.06
CA LEU A 303 4.47 -18.31 -20.37
C LEU A 303 3.15 -18.16 -21.15
N ASP A 304 3.18 -18.41 -22.45
CA ASP A 304 2.02 -18.45 -23.34
C ASP A 304 1.13 -19.69 -23.12
N THR A 305 1.67 -20.75 -22.52
CA THR A 305 0.91 -21.94 -22.16
C THR A 305 0.45 -21.93 -20.69
N TYR A 306 0.91 -20.94 -19.94
CA TYR A 306 0.59 -20.81 -18.53
C TYR A 306 -0.76 -20.11 -18.39
N CYS A 307 -1.78 -20.88 -18.51
CA CYS A 307 -3.14 -20.45 -18.24
C CYS A 307 -3.50 -20.72 -16.80
N GLY A 308 -2.91 -19.93 -15.91
CA GLY A 308 -3.20 -19.84 -14.49
C GLY A 308 -3.71 -21.10 -13.89
N ASP A 309 -2.93 -21.83 -13.33
CA ASP A 309 -3.23 -22.51 -12.27
C ASP A 309 -4.35 -23.28 -12.05
N ARG A 310 -4.43 -24.17 -11.87
CA ARG A 310 -5.39 -24.73 -11.08
C ARG A 310 -5.88 -25.98 -11.54
N GLY A 311 -5.25 -26.70 -12.01
CA GLY A 311 -5.66 -27.99 -12.25
C GLY A 311 -5.03 -28.57 -13.43
N ASP A 312 -5.20 -29.69 -13.64
CA ASP A 312 -4.40 -30.62 -14.40
C ASP A 312 -4.40 -30.37 -15.92
N GLU A 313 -5.24 -29.47 -16.43
CA GLU A 313 -5.26 -29.11 -17.85
C GLU A 313 -5.48 -27.61 -18.09
N PRO A 314 -4.66 -26.97 -18.93
CA PRO A 314 -4.93 -25.59 -19.34
C PRO A 314 -6.24 -25.54 -20.12
N PRO A 315 -7.10 -24.52 -19.90
CA PRO A 315 -8.31 -24.37 -20.70
C PRO A 315 -7.98 -24.29 -22.18
N ALA A 316 -8.78 -24.94 -23.02
CA ALA A 316 -8.58 -25.05 -24.46
C ALA A 316 -8.49 -23.69 -25.22
N GLN A 317 -8.73 -22.56 -24.54
CA GLN A 317 -8.75 -21.22 -25.10
C GLN A 317 -7.80 -20.27 -24.37
N CYS A 318 -6.71 -20.77 -23.85
CA CYS A 318 -5.68 -19.96 -23.22
C CYS A 318 -5.05 -18.99 -24.19
N GLN A 319 -5.23 -17.71 -23.94
CA GLN A 319 -4.59 -16.65 -24.75
C GLN A 319 -3.54 -15.91 -23.90
N PRO A 320 -2.25 -16.00 -24.26
CA PRO A 320 -1.14 -15.49 -23.45
C PRO A 320 -0.99 -13.95 -23.46
N VAL A 321 -1.85 -13.25 -24.18
CA VAL A 321 -1.70 -11.82 -24.49
C VAL A 321 -1.95 -10.92 -23.30
N SER A 322 -2.70 -11.38 -22.30
CA SER A 322 -3.15 -10.57 -21.17
C SER A 322 -1.99 -10.04 -20.30
N ALA A 323 -1.05 -10.90 -19.92
CA ALA A 323 0.08 -10.49 -19.10
C ALA A 323 1.02 -9.51 -19.82
N MET A 324 1.28 -9.75 -21.11
CA MET A 324 2.07 -8.84 -21.94
C MET A 324 1.47 -7.43 -22.05
N ASP A 325 0.15 -7.31 -21.95
CA ASP A 325 -0.54 -6.05 -22.04
C ASP A 325 -0.77 -5.42 -20.67
N PHE A 326 -1.15 -6.23 -19.69
CA PHE A 326 -1.55 -5.75 -18.37
C PHE A 326 -0.41 -5.03 -17.62
N TYR A 327 0.70 -5.72 -17.40
CA TYR A 327 1.79 -5.16 -16.60
C TYR A 327 2.43 -3.91 -17.21
N PRO A 328 2.80 -3.91 -18.50
CA PRO A 328 3.32 -2.68 -19.12
C PRO A 328 2.32 -1.54 -19.11
N ALA A 329 1.02 -1.82 -19.35
CA ALA A 329 0.00 -0.78 -19.32
C ALA A 329 -0.10 -0.12 -17.93
N VAL A 330 -0.09 -0.91 -16.83
CA VAL A 330 -0.10 -0.37 -15.47
C VAL A 330 1.09 0.56 -15.22
N VAL A 331 2.30 0.11 -15.58
CA VAL A 331 3.53 0.87 -15.31
C VAL A 331 3.60 2.14 -16.17
N LEU A 332 3.16 2.09 -17.43
CA LEU A 332 3.13 3.27 -18.32
C LEU A 332 2.24 4.39 -17.78
N GLY A 333 1.16 4.05 -17.07
CA GLY A 333 0.34 5.05 -16.38
C GLY A 333 1.10 5.85 -15.33
N ASP A 334 2.15 5.30 -14.74
CA ASP A 334 2.93 5.94 -13.68
C ASP A 334 4.01 6.89 -14.21
N PHE A 335 4.24 6.91 -15.51
CA PHE A 335 5.09 7.91 -16.16
C PHE A 335 4.32 9.19 -16.52
N TYR A 336 2.99 9.16 -16.49
CA TYR A 336 2.12 10.28 -16.83
C TYR A 336 2.41 10.91 -18.20
N ASP A 337 3.06 10.18 -19.11
CA ASP A 337 3.47 10.68 -20.43
C ASP A 337 2.37 10.48 -21.47
N PRO A 338 1.83 11.57 -22.05
CA PRO A 338 0.86 11.49 -23.13
C PRO A 338 1.35 10.75 -24.39
N SER A 339 2.66 10.65 -24.58
CA SER A 339 3.23 9.96 -25.75
C SER A 339 2.96 8.44 -25.73
N SER A 340 2.66 7.87 -24.54
CA SER A 340 2.31 6.45 -24.36
C SER A 340 0.85 6.15 -24.73
N VAL A 341 0.00 7.17 -24.90
CA VAL A 341 -1.44 6.99 -25.15
C VAL A 341 -1.75 6.18 -26.40
N PRO A 342 -1.12 6.42 -27.57
CA PRO A 342 -1.39 5.59 -28.75
C PRO A 342 -1.14 4.11 -28.53
N ASP A 343 -0.08 3.76 -27.80
CA ASP A 343 0.31 2.38 -27.52
C ASP A 343 -0.69 1.72 -26.54
N LEU A 344 -1.16 2.47 -25.55
CA LEU A 344 -2.22 2.04 -24.64
C LEU A 344 -3.55 1.82 -25.38
N LEU A 345 -3.93 2.73 -26.26
CA LEU A 345 -5.18 2.60 -27.03
C LEU A 345 -5.15 1.40 -27.98
N ALA A 346 -3.99 1.04 -28.51
CA ALA A 346 -3.85 -0.15 -29.35
C ALA A 346 -4.17 -1.46 -28.62
N VAL A 347 -4.02 -1.48 -27.30
CA VAL A 347 -4.41 -2.65 -26.47
C VAL A 347 -5.93 -2.84 -26.48
N LEU A 348 -6.72 -1.77 -26.55
CA LEU A 348 -8.18 -1.82 -26.57
C LEU A 348 -8.75 -2.37 -27.89
N ASP A 349 -7.93 -2.58 -28.91
CA ASP A 349 -8.30 -3.24 -30.17
C ASP A 349 -8.04 -4.77 -30.12
N ARG A 350 -7.38 -5.26 -29.06
CA ARG A 350 -7.11 -6.68 -28.87
C ARG A 350 -8.25 -7.34 -28.09
N PRO A 351 -8.54 -8.61 -28.35
CA PRO A 351 -9.55 -9.31 -27.56
C PRO A 351 -9.15 -9.38 -26.10
N ILE A 352 -10.14 -9.29 -25.21
CA ILE A 352 -9.92 -9.56 -23.78
C ILE A 352 -9.54 -11.03 -23.66
N ALA A 353 -8.33 -11.27 -23.16
CA ALA A 353 -7.90 -12.62 -22.86
C ALA A 353 -8.58 -13.12 -21.58
N PRO A 354 -8.91 -14.40 -21.48
CA PRO A 354 -9.37 -14.99 -20.22
C PRO A 354 -8.32 -14.75 -19.12
N GLN A 355 -8.80 -14.55 -17.91
CA GLN A 355 -7.95 -14.11 -16.80
C GLN A 355 -6.89 -15.10 -16.40
N TYR A 356 -5.67 -14.71 -16.57
CA TYR A 356 -4.54 -15.43 -16.05
C TYR A 356 -3.67 -14.68 -15.18
N ILE A 357 -4.08 -13.52 -14.75
CA ILE A 357 -3.30 -12.73 -13.83
C ILE A 357 -3.34 -13.52 -12.54
N GLN A 358 -2.18 -13.93 -12.10
CA GLN A 358 -1.98 -14.75 -10.92
C GLN A 358 -2.75 -14.19 -9.71
N ASP A 359 -2.89 -14.97 -8.66
CA ASP A 359 -3.74 -14.71 -7.49
C ASP A 359 -3.64 -13.34 -6.84
N ASP A 360 -2.58 -12.58 -7.14
CA ASP A 360 -2.36 -11.24 -6.60
C ASP A 360 -3.06 -10.12 -7.42
N ALA A 361 -3.59 -10.45 -8.60
CA ALA A 361 -4.43 -9.49 -9.32
C ALA A 361 -5.86 -9.53 -8.76
N PRO A 362 -6.51 -8.38 -8.59
CA PRO A 362 -7.90 -8.35 -8.19
C PRO A 362 -8.75 -9.22 -9.12
N SER A 363 -9.60 -10.06 -8.55
CA SER A 363 -10.51 -10.91 -9.34
C SER A 363 -11.33 -10.03 -10.28
N GLY A 364 -11.31 -10.31 -11.58
CA GLY A 364 -11.97 -9.51 -12.59
C GLY A 364 -11.09 -8.49 -13.32
N SER A 365 -9.80 -8.36 -12.97
CA SER A 365 -8.89 -7.47 -13.67
C SER A 365 -8.51 -8.01 -15.04
N THR A 366 -8.63 -7.17 -16.07
CA THR A 366 -8.23 -7.46 -17.44
C THR A 366 -7.17 -6.44 -17.90
N GLN A 367 -6.56 -6.69 -19.07
CA GLN A 367 -5.69 -5.66 -19.68
C GLN A 367 -6.41 -4.33 -19.90
N TYR A 368 -7.74 -4.34 -20.08
CA TYR A 368 -8.52 -3.11 -20.25
C TYR A 368 -8.59 -2.29 -18.95
N ASN A 369 -8.70 -2.94 -17.79
CA ASN A 369 -8.62 -2.23 -16.50
C ASN A 369 -7.31 -1.44 -16.41
N ALA A 370 -6.18 -2.09 -16.72
CA ALA A 370 -4.87 -1.46 -16.70
C ALA A 370 -4.78 -0.25 -17.66
N VAL A 371 -5.33 -0.40 -18.86
CA VAL A 371 -5.34 0.68 -19.86
C VAL A 371 -6.21 1.86 -19.41
N PHE A 372 -7.45 1.60 -18.97
CA PHE A 372 -8.34 2.68 -18.53
C PHE A 372 -7.80 3.40 -17.28
N ASP A 373 -7.21 2.70 -16.33
CA ASP A 373 -6.58 3.32 -15.19
C ASP A 373 -5.38 4.19 -15.58
N SER A 374 -4.57 3.74 -16.53
CA SER A 374 -3.45 4.50 -17.06
C SER A 374 -3.89 5.73 -17.83
N LEU A 375 -4.94 5.60 -18.65
CA LEU A 375 -5.53 6.75 -19.35
C LEU A 375 -6.10 7.80 -18.38
N ARG A 376 -6.70 7.38 -17.25
CA ARG A 376 -7.15 8.30 -16.18
C ARG A 376 -5.98 9.05 -15.54
N LYS A 377 -4.87 8.37 -15.27
CA LYS A 377 -3.65 8.97 -14.71
C LYS A 377 -3.04 9.99 -15.69
N ILE A 378 -2.87 9.61 -16.94
CA ILE A 378 -2.29 10.46 -17.98
C ILE A 378 -3.22 11.64 -18.31
N GLY A 379 -4.50 11.39 -18.50
CA GLY A 379 -5.51 12.42 -18.73
C GLY A 379 -5.42 13.13 -20.09
N ALA A 380 -4.86 12.48 -21.11
CA ALA A 380 -4.66 13.07 -22.41
C ALA A 380 -5.97 13.09 -23.25
N ALA A 381 -6.30 14.26 -23.79
CA ALA A 381 -7.52 14.45 -24.60
C ALA A 381 -7.55 13.59 -25.88
N SER A 382 -6.40 13.19 -26.40
CA SER A 382 -6.29 12.30 -27.57
C SER A 382 -6.93 10.92 -27.37
N ALA A 383 -7.11 10.48 -26.11
CA ALA A 383 -7.76 9.22 -25.78
C ALA A 383 -9.31 9.29 -25.85
N ALA A 384 -9.90 10.47 -25.71
CA ALA A 384 -11.34 10.63 -25.56
C ALA A 384 -12.18 10.00 -26.71
N PRO A 385 -11.84 10.13 -28.00
CA PRO A 385 -12.64 9.54 -29.07
C PRO A 385 -12.70 8.01 -28.98
N LYS A 386 -11.58 7.36 -28.70
CA LYS A 386 -11.51 5.89 -28.58
C LYS A 386 -12.24 5.40 -27.34
N VAL A 387 -12.02 6.02 -26.20
CA VAL A 387 -12.70 5.68 -24.93
C VAL A 387 -14.22 5.81 -25.12
N ARG A 388 -14.68 6.91 -25.75
CA ARG A 388 -16.08 7.12 -26.07
C ARG A 388 -16.66 6.00 -26.93
N SER A 389 -15.96 5.57 -27.97
CA SER A 389 -16.42 4.51 -28.86
C SER A 389 -16.62 3.16 -28.15
N MET A 390 -16.01 2.95 -26.98
CA MET A 390 -16.11 1.68 -26.25
C MET A 390 -17.43 1.54 -25.49
N TRP A 391 -18.07 2.61 -25.10
CA TRP A 391 -19.38 2.52 -24.42
C TRP A 391 -20.56 2.56 -25.41
N ASP A 392 -20.35 3.09 -26.63
CA ASP A 392 -21.38 3.20 -27.64
C ASP A 392 -21.72 1.88 -28.33
N LYS A 393 -20.85 0.89 -28.22
CA LYS A 393 -21.11 -0.42 -28.80
C LYS A 393 -22.28 -1.06 -28.05
N ALA A 394 -23.42 -1.21 -28.75
CA ALA A 394 -24.52 -1.98 -28.20
C ALA A 394 -24.03 -3.38 -27.85
N ALA A 395 -24.36 -3.86 -26.62
CA ALA A 395 -24.06 -5.22 -26.26
C ALA A 395 -24.67 -6.15 -27.31
N PRO A 396 -23.89 -7.13 -27.86
CA PRO A 396 -24.48 -8.07 -28.79
C PRO A 396 -25.63 -8.79 -28.08
N ALA A 397 -26.79 -8.82 -28.73
CA ALA A 397 -27.96 -9.48 -28.19
C ALA A 397 -27.57 -10.93 -27.78
N PRO A 398 -27.91 -11.40 -26.58
CA PRO A 398 -27.55 -12.72 -26.13
C PRO A 398 -28.05 -13.72 -27.18
N LYS A 399 -27.13 -14.50 -27.76
CA LYS A 399 -27.50 -15.56 -28.72
C LYS A 399 -28.42 -16.53 -28.00
N ALA A 400 -29.67 -16.60 -28.44
CA ALA A 400 -30.64 -17.55 -27.90
C ALA A 400 -30.09 -18.97 -28.06
N VAL A 401 -29.57 -19.55 -26.98
CA VAL A 401 -29.16 -20.93 -26.94
C VAL A 401 -30.46 -21.78 -26.98
N LYS A 402 -30.72 -22.47 -28.10
CA LYS A 402 -31.78 -23.46 -28.17
C LYS A 402 -31.45 -24.63 -27.24
N GLY A 403 -31.82 -24.48 -25.96
CA GLY A 403 -31.65 -25.51 -24.96
C GLY A 403 -32.59 -26.70 -25.24
N LYS A 404 -32.08 -27.92 -25.07
CA LYS A 404 -32.91 -29.12 -24.95
C LYS A 404 -33.82 -28.95 -23.73
N ARG A 405 -35.13 -29.20 -23.91
CA ARG A 405 -36.11 -29.18 -22.81
C ARG A 405 -35.63 -30.05 -21.65
N GLY A 406 -35.40 -29.46 -20.48
CA GLY A 406 -35.24 -30.16 -19.22
C GLY A 406 -33.95 -29.95 -18.43
N ALA A 407 -32.94 -29.23 -18.98
CA ALA A 407 -31.77 -28.83 -18.19
C ALA A 407 -31.79 -27.30 -18.01
N PRO A 408 -31.48 -26.75 -16.79
CA PRO A 408 -31.21 -25.35 -16.69
C PRO A 408 -30.07 -25.05 -17.65
N ALA A 409 -30.29 -24.11 -18.60
CA ALA A 409 -29.27 -23.70 -19.53
C ALA A 409 -28.07 -23.18 -18.69
N PRO A 410 -26.84 -23.62 -18.95
CA PRO A 410 -25.68 -22.94 -18.41
C PRO A 410 -25.81 -21.50 -18.90
N VAL A 411 -25.91 -20.58 -17.97
CA VAL A 411 -25.82 -19.16 -18.24
C VAL A 411 -24.40 -18.97 -18.74
N ASP A 412 -24.25 -18.77 -20.04
CA ASP A 412 -22.97 -18.44 -20.65
C ASP A 412 -22.64 -16.98 -20.22
N THR A 413 -22.14 -16.86 -18.99
CA THR A 413 -21.84 -15.58 -18.37
C THR A 413 -20.55 -14.97 -18.92
N ALA A 414 -19.79 -15.72 -19.73
CA ALA A 414 -18.50 -15.28 -20.24
C ALA A 414 -18.64 -14.18 -21.32
N ASP A 415 -19.65 -14.25 -22.19
CA ASP A 415 -19.80 -13.25 -23.26
C ASP A 415 -20.59 -12.00 -22.85
N ALA A 416 -21.47 -12.10 -21.85
CA ALA A 416 -22.26 -10.95 -21.38
C ALA A 416 -21.48 -10.07 -20.38
N GLY A 417 -20.58 -10.63 -19.60
CA GLY A 417 -19.83 -9.90 -18.58
C GLY A 417 -18.70 -9.04 -19.13
N GLY A 418 -18.00 -9.49 -20.17
CA GLY A 418 -16.84 -8.79 -20.72
C GLY A 418 -17.19 -7.47 -21.36
N ASP A 419 -18.29 -7.39 -22.13
CA ASP A 419 -18.72 -6.15 -22.78
C ASP A 419 -19.28 -5.13 -21.78
N MET A 420 -20.09 -5.55 -20.83
CA MET A 420 -20.65 -4.65 -19.79
C MET A 420 -19.56 -4.07 -18.90
N THR A 421 -18.59 -4.88 -18.44
CA THR A 421 -17.46 -4.41 -17.65
C THR A 421 -16.63 -3.38 -18.41
N THR A 422 -16.35 -3.64 -19.67
CA THR A 422 -15.63 -2.71 -20.55
C THR A 422 -16.36 -1.38 -20.69
N ARG A 423 -17.69 -1.41 -20.88
CA ARG A 423 -18.51 -0.20 -20.96
C ARG A 423 -18.45 0.61 -19.67
N ILE A 424 -18.58 -0.03 -18.50
CA ILE A 424 -18.46 0.62 -17.19
C ILE A 424 -17.08 1.28 -17.04
N LEU A 425 -16.01 0.56 -17.37
CA LEU A 425 -14.64 1.07 -17.27
C LEU A 425 -14.42 2.27 -18.22
N ALA A 426 -14.90 2.18 -19.45
CA ALA A 426 -14.80 3.26 -20.44
C ALA A 426 -15.56 4.51 -20.00
N VAL A 427 -16.79 4.33 -19.50
CA VAL A 427 -17.60 5.43 -18.94
C VAL A 427 -16.88 6.09 -17.77
N GLY A 428 -16.32 5.30 -16.83
CA GLY A 428 -15.61 5.82 -15.68
C GLY A 428 -14.29 6.54 -16.02
N ALA A 429 -13.61 6.12 -17.09
CA ALA A 429 -12.36 6.75 -17.54
C ALA A 429 -12.60 8.02 -18.36
N TYR A 430 -13.71 8.11 -19.08
CA TYR A 430 -13.97 9.20 -20.02
C TYR A 430 -13.85 10.60 -19.43
N PRO A 431 -14.37 10.94 -18.24
CA PRO A 431 -14.26 12.29 -17.68
C PRO A 431 -12.82 12.78 -17.51
N PHE A 432 -11.88 11.87 -17.31
CA PHE A 432 -10.48 12.21 -17.10
C PHE A 432 -9.72 12.52 -18.38
N VAL A 433 -10.22 12.05 -19.53
CA VAL A 433 -9.63 12.29 -20.85
C VAL A 433 -10.47 13.26 -21.70
N ALA A 434 -11.74 13.48 -21.38
CA ALA A 434 -12.59 14.45 -22.06
C ALA A 434 -12.31 15.86 -21.52
N HIS A 435 -11.87 16.74 -22.41
CA HIS A 435 -11.62 18.16 -22.09
C HIS A 435 -12.77 19.08 -22.53
N ASP A 436 -13.81 18.51 -23.13
CA ASP A 436 -15.02 19.19 -23.58
C ASP A 436 -16.28 18.48 -23.07
N ASP A 437 -17.44 19.04 -23.42
CA ASP A 437 -18.74 18.52 -23.00
C ASP A 437 -19.32 17.50 -24.02
N ALA A 438 -18.52 17.07 -25.01
CA ALA A 438 -18.98 16.23 -26.14
C ALA A 438 -19.48 14.86 -25.75
N GLY A 439 -19.70 14.42 -24.67
CA GLY A 439 -20.26 13.11 -24.26
C GLY A 439 -21.33 13.23 -23.19
N VAL A 440 -21.59 14.45 -22.71
CA VAL A 440 -22.43 14.66 -21.50
C VAL A 440 -23.86 14.16 -21.76
N ASP A 441 -24.48 14.57 -22.89
CA ASP A 441 -25.86 14.15 -23.21
C ASP A 441 -26.00 12.63 -23.34
N GLN A 442 -24.98 11.99 -23.89
CA GLN A 442 -24.98 10.54 -24.06
C GLN A 442 -24.80 9.80 -22.74
N LEU A 443 -23.95 10.31 -21.85
CA LEU A 443 -23.84 9.81 -20.48
C LEU A 443 -25.16 9.99 -19.73
N GLY A 444 -25.85 11.14 -19.91
CA GLY A 444 -27.16 11.37 -19.35
C GLY A 444 -28.20 10.35 -19.85
N LYS A 445 -28.23 10.05 -21.13
CA LYS A 445 -29.12 9.01 -21.69
C LYS A 445 -28.90 7.64 -21.05
N ILE A 446 -27.65 7.26 -20.79
CA ILE A 446 -27.33 5.99 -20.08
C ILE A 446 -27.75 6.06 -18.61
N ALA A 447 -27.43 7.16 -17.93
CA ALA A 447 -27.71 7.33 -16.51
C ALA A 447 -29.21 7.29 -16.21
N PHE A 448 -30.03 7.87 -17.10
CA PHE A 448 -31.47 7.99 -16.92
C PHE A 448 -32.29 6.85 -17.57
N ASP A 449 -31.63 5.91 -18.27
CA ASP A 449 -32.31 4.75 -18.84
C ASP A 449 -32.63 3.70 -17.76
N ASN A 450 -33.91 3.58 -17.40
CA ASN A 450 -34.37 2.61 -16.40
C ASN A 450 -34.20 1.14 -16.78
N HIS A 451 -33.90 0.86 -18.05
CA HIS A 451 -33.66 -0.50 -18.57
C HIS A 451 -32.18 -0.87 -18.61
N ALA A 452 -31.28 0.12 -18.45
CA ALA A 452 -29.84 -0.13 -18.43
C ALA A 452 -29.40 -0.77 -17.10
N ASP A 453 -28.29 -1.50 -17.15
CA ASP A 453 -27.67 -2.10 -15.95
C ASP A 453 -27.39 -1.04 -14.87
N ILE A 454 -27.70 -1.35 -13.62
CA ILE A 454 -27.62 -0.39 -12.51
C ILE A 454 -26.17 0.11 -12.26
N ASN A 455 -25.16 -0.75 -12.46
CA ASN A 455 -23.77 -0.36 -12.27
C ASN A 455 -23.34 0.60 -13.39
N LEU A 456 -23.73 0.30 -14.64
CA LEU A 456 -23.48 1.18 -15.78
C LEU A 456 -24.18 2.53 -15.60
N ARG A 457 -25.43 2.53 -15.12
CA ARG A 457 -26.18 3.77 -14.84
C ARG A 457 -25.51 4.61 -13.78
N THR A 458 -25.07 3.99 -12.69
CA THR A 458 -24.40 4.69 -11.58
C THR A 458 -23.08 5.29 -12.03
N GLU A 459 -22.29 4.56 -12.80
CA GLU A 459 -21.03 5.08 -13.33
C GLU A 459 -21.27 6.19 -14.37
N ALA A 460 -22.30 6.03 -15.22
CA ALA A 460 -22.68 7.05 -16.19
C ALA A 460 -23.18 8.34 -15.50
N ALA A 461 -23.96 8.24 -14.42
CA ALA A 461 -24.38 9.40 -13.65
C ALA A 461 -23.19 10.12 -12.99
N THR A 462 -22.24 9.37 -12.50
CA THR A 462 -20.98 9.91 -11.96
C THR A 462 -20.19 10.64 -13.06
N ALA A 463 -20.01 10.01 -14.22
CA ALA A 463 -19.29 10.59 -15.36
C ALA A 463 -20.01 11.83 -15.93
N PHE A 464 -21.32 11.76 -16.04
CA PHE A 464 -22.19 12.88 -16.42
C PHE A 464 -21.98 14.08 -15.50
N ALA A 465 -22.05 13.87 -14.18
CA ALA A 465 -21.87 14.94 -13.20
C ALA A 465 -20.43 15.48 -13.14
N ARG A 466 -19.43 14.65 -13.44
CA ARG A 466 -18.02 15.08 -13.58
C ARG A 466 -17.76 15.97 -14.78
N LEU A 467 -18.61 15.93 -15.81
CA LEU A 467 -18.43 16.71 -17.02
C LEU A 467 -19.42 17.88 -17.12
N SER A 468 -20.64 17.71 -16.63
CA SER A 468 -21.70 18.70 -16.77
C SER A 468 -21.34 20.07 -16.19
N ARG A 469 -21.74 21.11 -16.95
CA ARG A 469 -21.70 22.53 -16.55
C ARG A 469 -23.03 23.22 -16.82
N ASP A 470 -24.09 22.44 -17.11
CA ASP A 470 -25.44 22.96 -17.35
C ASP A 470 -26.29 22.84 -16.08
N PRO A 471 -26.83 23.96 -15.56
CA PRO A 471 -27.75 23.92 -14.42
C PRO A 471 -29.03 23.12 -14.72
N GLY A 472 -29.41 22.93 -15.98
CA GLY A 472 -30.53 22.08 -16.39
C GLY A 472 -30.34 20.61 -15.96
N HIS A 473 -29.13 20.12 -15.97
CA HIS A 473 -28.80 18.76 -15.56
C HIS A 473 -28.99 18.50 -14.05
N ILE A 474 -28.96 19.55 -13.21
CA ILE A 474 -29.35 19.45 -11.80
C ILE A 474 -30.81 19.06 -11.68
N LYS A 475 -31.67 19.62 -12.54
CA LYS A 475 -33.09 19.27 -12.56
C LYS A 475 -33.29 17.81 -12.96
N GLU A 476 -32.58 17.33 -13.98
CA GLU A 476 -32.69 15.94 -14.43
C GLU A 476 -32.29 14.94 -13.32
N LEU A 477 -31.22 15.22 -12.56
CA LEU A 477 -30.83 14.41 -11.41
C LEU A 477 -31.89 14.43 -10.28
N ASN A 478 -32.51 15.57 -10.03
CA ASN A 478 -33.60 15.67 -9.07
C ASN A 478 -34.85 14.91 -9.55
N ASP A 479 -35.23 15.05 -10.84
CA ASP A 479 -36.37 14.32 -11.41
C ASP A 479 -36.17 12.79 -11.28
N LEU A 480 -34.95 12.32 -11.56
CA LEU A 480 -34.60 10.90 -11.36
C LEU A 480 -34.69 10.47 -9.87
N ALA A 481 -34.19 11.29 -8.97
CA ALA A 481 -34.28 11.01 -7.53
C ALA A 481 -35.73 10.98 -7.05
N ASP A 482 -36.56 11.89 -7.54
CA ASP A 482 -37.98 11.96 -7.21
C ASP A 482 -38.74 10.70 -7.65
N GLU A 483 -38.36 10.08 -8.79
CA GLU A 483 -38.89 8.76 -9.18
C GLU A 483 -38.56 7.67 -8.14
N TYR A 484 -37.30 7.63 -7.67
CA TYR A 484 -36.91 6.69 -6.63
C TYR A 484 -37.64 6.97 -5.30
N TYR A 485 -37.84 8.22 -4.92
CA TYR A 485 -38.58 8.60 -3.73
C TYR A 485 -40.06 8.21 -3.82
N LYS A 486 -40.66 8.37 -4.97
CA LYS A 486 -42.05 7.92 -5.23
C LYS A 486 -42.15 6.40 -5.06
N GLN A 487 -41.27 5.64 -5.70
CA GLN A 487 -41.22 4.18 -5.53
C GLN A 487 -40.97 3.78 -4.07
N ALA A 488 -40.03 4.46 -3.38
CA ALA A 488 -39.76 4.22 -1.97
C ALA A 488 -41.02 4.45 -1.10
N ALA A 489 -41.78 5.53 -1.37
CA ALA A 489 -43.03 5.82 -0.67
C ALA A 489 -44.10 4.74 -0.93
N GLU A 490 -44.21 4.21 -2.16
CA GLU A 490 -45.10 3.10 -2.49
C GLU A 490 -44.73 1.82 -1.69
N TYR A 491 -43.45 1.45 -1.66
CA TYR A 491 -43.00 0.29 -0.88
C TYR A 491 -43.19 0.52 0.62
N ARG A 492 -42.95 1.75 1.10
CA ARG A 492 -43.20 2.12 2.48
C ARG A 492 -44.69 2.00 2.84
N GLY A 493 -45.57 2.50 1.98
CA GLY A 493 -47.03 2.34 2.16
C GLY A 493 -47.45 0.87 2.20
N LYS A 494 -46.87 0.00 1.35
CA LYS A 494 -47.11 -1.44 1.40
C LYS A 494 -46.57 -2.07 2.67
N ALA A 495 -45.41 -1.61 3.21
CA ALA A 495 -44.85 -2.10 4.47
C ALA A 495 -45.68 -1.65 5.68
N ASP A 496 -46.15 -0.39 5.72
CA ASP A 496 -46.90 0.21 6.82
C ASP A 496 -48.34 -0.28 6.92
N ALA A 497 -48.86 -0.95 5.89
CA ALA A 497 -50.18 -1.58 5.89
C ALA A 497 -50.21 -2.83 6.82
N LYS A 498 -50.81 -3.93 6.38
CA LYS A 498 -50.91 -5.16 7.15
C LYS A 498 -49.54 -5.74 7.61
N PRO A 499 -48.46 -5.80 6.79
CA PRO A 499 -47.18 -6.38 7.22
C PRO A 499 -46.60 -5.77 8.51
N LYS A 500 -46.73 -4.46 8.70
CA LYS A 500 -46.26 -3.81 9.93
C LYS A 500 -47.11 -4.20 11.14
N ALA A 501 -48.43 -4.23 11.01
CA ALA A 501 -49.33 -4.63 12.09
C ALA A 501 -49.06 -6.09 12.51
N ASP A 502 -48.84 -6.99 11.53
CA ASP A 502 -48.54 -8.39 11.79
C ASP A 502 -47.12 -8.53 12.47
N ALA A 503 -46.16 -7.74 12.06
CA ALA A 503 -44.81 -7.70 12.66
C ALA A 503 -44.89 -7.18 14.13
N ASP A 504 -45.58 -6.06 14.38
CA ASP A 504 -45.73 -5.47 15.71
C ASP A 504 -46.47 -6.42 16.66
N ALA A 505 -47.44 -7.20 16.16
CA ALA A 505 -48.14 -8.23 16.94
C ALA A 505 -47.19 -9.40 17.28
N ALA A 506 -46.42 -9.86 16.29
CA ALA A 506 -45.42 -10.92 16.45
C ALA A 506 -44.29 -10.54 17.40
N ASP A 507 -43.84 -9.29 17.38
CA ASP A 507 -42.83 -8.74 18.33
C ASP A 507 -43.39 -8.82 19.78
N LYS A 508 -44.64 -8.43 20.01
CA LYS A 508 -45.27 -8.51 21.33
C LYS A 508 -45.39 -9.95 21.84
N GLU A 509 -45.82 -10.88 20.99
CA GLU A 509 -45.89 -12.30 21.33
C GLU A 509 -44.49 -12.88 21.64
N PHE A 510 -43.51 -12.55 20.86
CA PHE A 510 -42.10 -12.99 21.04
C PHE A 510 -41.54 -12.48 22.37
N GLU A 511 -41.68 -11.18 22.68
CA GLU A 511 -41.20 -10.61 23.93
C GLU A 511 -41.92 -11.18 25.14
N ALA A 512 -43.24 -11.45 25.04
CA ALA A 512 -43.99 -12.11 26.09
C ALA A 512 -43.50 -13.56 26.33
N ALA A 513 -43.25 -14.31 25.27
CA ALA A 513 -42.69 -15.68 25.34
C ALA A 513 -41.28 -15.67 25.92
N ARG A 514 -40.44 -14.71 25.52
CA ARG A 514 -39.09 -14.49 26.04
C ARG A 514 -39.10 -14.24 27.54
N LYS A 515 -39.94 -13.31 28.00
CA LYS A 515 -40.06 -12.99 29.41
C LYS A 515 -40.51 -14.22 30.20
N LYS A 516 -41.54 -14.95 29.72
CA LYS A 516 -42.08 -16.16 30.38
C LYS A 516 -40.97 -17.25 30.48
N ARG A 517 -40.15 -17.40 29.46
CA ARG A 517 -38.98 -18.32 29.46
C ARG A 517 -37.97 -17.91 30.52
N ASP A 518 -37.58 -16.64 30.55
CA ASP A 518 -36.56 -16.13 31.45
C ASP A 518 -37.02 -16.19 32.92
N ASP A 519 -38.29 -15.87 33.19
CA ASP A 519 -38.92 -16.02 34.51
C ASP A 519 -38.94 -17.49 34.95
N ALA A 520 -39.34 -18.41 34.08
CA ALA A 520 -39.39 -19.85 34.40
C ALA A 520 -37.99 -20.45 34.65
N LYS A 521 -36.99 -20.00 33.90
CA LYS A 521 -35.58 -20.39 34.15
C LYS A 521 -35.08 -19.86 35.50
N ALA A 522 -35.40 -18.62 35.82
CA ALA A 522 -35.06 -18.04 37.12
C ALA A 522 -35.70 -18.78 38.29
N ASP A 523 -36.97 -19.19 38.11
CA ASP A 523 -37.71 -19.98 39.13
C ASP A 523 -37.12 -21.37 39.31
N ALA A 524 -36.76 -22.05 38.22
CA ALA A 524 -36.09 -23.36 38.27
C ALA A 524 -34.73 -23.27 38.98
N LEU A 525 -33.95 -22.22 38.69
CA LEU A 525 -32.68 -21.98 39.34
C LEU A 525 -32.86 -21.68 40.84
N ARG A 526 -33.86 -20.90 41.22
CA ARG A 526 -34.20 -20.63 42.62
C ARG A 526 -34.63 -21.90 43.34
N ALA A 527 -35.50 -22.72 42.73
CA ALA A 527 -35.93 -24.00 43.30
C ALA A 527 -34.75 -24.98 43.51
N THR A 528 -33.80 -25.01 42.59
CA THR A 528 -32.60 -25.86 42.71
C THR A 528 -31.68 -25.41 43.85
N ASN A 529 -31.57 -24.12 44.10
CA ASN A 529 -30.68 -23.55 45.11
C ASN A 529 -31.32 -23.45 46.52
N ASP A 530 -32.64 -23.61 46.62
CA ASP A 530 -33.40 -23.54 47.87
C ASP A 530 -33.46 -24.93 48.57
N LYS A 531 -32.68 -25.05 49.63
CA LYS A 531 -32.63 -26.29 50.43
C LYS A 531 -33.95 -26.71 51.07
N SER A 532 -34.95 -25.87 51.13
CA SER A 532 -36.28 -26.18 51.66
C SER A 532 -37.19 -26.87 50.62
N LYS A 533 -36.82 -26.91 49.36
CA LYS A 533 -37.58 -27.48 48.27
C LYS A 533 -37.42 -28.99 48.14
N THR A 534 -38.53 -29.68 47.91
CA THR A 534 -38.50 -31.13 47.65
C THR A 534 -37.94 -31.45 46.25
N ALA A 535 -37.50 -32.67 46.08
CA ALA A 535 -37.03 -33.15 44.74
C ALA A 535 -38.18 -33.08 43.70
N GLN A 536 -39.44 -33.15 44.14
CA GLN A 536 -40.58 -33.00 43.24
C GLN A 536 -40.74 -31.53 42.81
N ASP A 537 -40.66 -30.55 43.75
CA ASP A 537 -40.74 -29.12 43.45
C ASP A 537 -39.67 -28.69 42.42
N ILE A 538 -38.46 -29.23 42.54
CA ILE A 538 -37.36 -28.96 41.61
C ILE A 538 -37.66 -29.55 40.23
N ARG A 539 -38.17 -30.80 40.16
CA ARG A 539 -38.57 -31.40 38.88
C ARG A 539 -39.66 -30.59 38.20
N ASP A 540 -40.72 -30.21 38.94
CA ASP A 540 -41.85 -29.44 38.39
C ASP A 540 -41.40 -28.05 37.89
N ALA A 541 -40.49 -27.38 38.60
CA ALA A 541 -39.95 -26.12 38.17
C ALA A 541 -39.05 -26.27 36.89
N THR A 542 -38.26 -27.35 36.82
CA THR A 542 -37.43 -27.65 35.66
C THR A 542 -38.28 -27.99 34.43
N GLU A 543 -39.36 -28.73 34.63
CA GLU A 543 -40.30 -29.07 33.56
C GLU A 543 -41.03 -27.84 33.03
N ARG A 544 -41.47 -26.92 33.92
CA ARG A 544 -42.03 -25.62 33.51
C ARG A 544 -41.03 -24.79 32.71
N ALA A 545 -39.74 -24.76 33.13
CA ALA A 545 -38.71 -24.06 32.40
C ALA A 545 -38.46 -24.67 31.02
N LYS A 546 -38.45 -25.99 30.90
CA LYS A 546 -38.32 -26.69 29.61
C LYS A 546 -39.50 -26.36 28.69
N LYS A 547 -40.76 -26.43 29.22
CA LYS A 547 -41.93 -26.08 28.42
C LYS A 547 -41.90 -24.62 27.96
N ALA A 548 -41.49 -23.70 28.82
CA ALA A 548 -41.36 -22.27 28.46
C ALA A 548 -40.25 -22.04 27.40
N GLU A 549 -39.18 -22.84 27.41
CA GLU A 549 -38.16 -22.82 26.36
C GLU A 549 -38.69 -23.32 25.01
N ASP A 550 -39.51 -24.39 25.02
CA ASP A 550 -40.09 -24.92 23.78
C ASP A 550 -41.18 -23.96 23.22
N ASP A 551 -42.01 -23.35 24.10
CA ASP A 551 -42.94 -22.31 23.73
C ASP A 551 -42.21 -21.09 23.12
N PHE A 552 -41.07 -20.69 23.70
CA PHE A 552 -40.23 -19.60 23.16
C PHE A 552 -39.63 -19.93 21.78
N LYS A 553 -39.14 -21.14 21.56
CA LYS A 553 -38.65 -21.58 20.25
C LYS A 553 -39.75 -21.53 19.18
N ALA A 554 -40.98 -21.98 19.54
CA ALA A 554 -42.15 -21.90 18.66
C ALA A 554 -42.52 -20.44 18.35
N ALA A 555 -42.54 -19.59 19.37
CA ALA A 555 -42.80 -18.15 19.20
C ALA A 555 -41.70 -17.47 18.36
N SER A 556 -40.42 -17.85 18.54
CA SER A 556 -39.29 -17.34 17.75
C SER A 556 -39.39 -17.70 16.26
N ALA A 557 -39.82 -18.93 15.95
CA ALA A 557 -40.05 -19.35 14.57
C ALA A 557 -41.19 -18.55 13.93
N LYS A 558 -42.32 -18.45 14.59
CA LYS A 558 -43.45 -17.61 14.14
C LYS A 558 -43.09 -16.16 13.94
N HIS A 559 -42.34 -15.59 14.88
CA HIS A 559 -41.87 -14.21 14.82
C HIS A 559 -41.02 -13.99 13.57
N LYS A 560 -40.03 -14.87 13.31
CA LYS A 560 -39.17 -14.79 12.14
C LYS A 560 -39.98 -14.75 10.82
N ASP A 561 -40.99 -15.57 10.72
CA ASP A 561 -41.82 -15.64 9.50
C ASP A 561 -42.78 -14.43 9.40
N ALA A 562 -43.35 -13.96 10.50
CA ALA A 562 -44.27 -12.84 10.51
C ALA A 562 -43.61 -11.48 10.22
N ILE A 563 -42.33 -11.28 10.67
CA ILE A 563 -41.63 -10.02 10.44
C ILE A 563 -40.98 -9.93 9.05
N LYS A 564 -40.78 -11.06 8.36
CA LYS A 564 -40.07 -11.12 7.09
C LYS A 564 -40.69 -10.23 6.01
N PRO A 565 -42.00 -10.25 5.72
CA PRO A 565 -42.63 -9.39 4.71
C PRO A 565 -42.42 -7.89 4.98
N PHE A 566 -42.55 -7.50 6.25
CA PHE A 566 -42.31 -6.11 6.65
C PHE A 566 -40.87 -5.70 6.42
N LYS A 567 -39.90 -6.51 6.90
CA LYS A 567 -38.47 -6.25 6.73
C LYS A 567 -38.04 -6.16 5.25
N GLU A 568 -38.58 -7.03 4.40
CA GLU A 568 -38.27 -7.01 2.96
C GLU A 568 -38.79 -5.74 2.29
N LEU A 569 -40.03 -5.34 2.57
CA LEU A 569 -40.61 -4.12 2.00
C LEU A 569 -39.95 -2.85 2.54
N ASP A 570 -39.67 -2.79 3.85
CA ASP A 570 -38.98 -1.67 4.50
C ASP A 570 -37.53 -1.52 3.99
N ALA A 571 -36.80 -2.63 3.89
CA ALA A 571 -35.43 -2.64 3.31
C ALA A 571 -35.44 -2.14 1.86
N ARG A 572 -36.45 -2.56 1.07
CA ARG A 572 -36.59 -2.10 -0.31
C ARG A 572 -36.91 -0.62 -0.40
N ALA A 573 -37.82 -0.12 0.47
CA ALA A 573 -38.12 1.30 0.54
C ALA A 573 -36.92 2.14 0.94
N LYS A 574 -36.16 1.69 1.95
CA LYS A 574 -34.91 2.35 2.38
C LYS A 574 -33.84 2.33 1.29
N GLY A 575 -33.68 1.20 0.60
CA GLY A 575 -32.73 1.06 -0.51
C GLY A 575 -33.06 2.02 -1.66
N LEU A 576 -34.33 2.12 -2.08
CA LEU A 576 -34.76 3.07 -3.11
C LEU A 576 -34.53 4.53 -2.70
N LYS A 577 -34.86 4.87 -1.44
CA LYS A 577 -34.59 6.22 -0.93
C LYS A 577 -33.09 6.54 -0.94
N TYR A 578 -32.27 5.60 -0.53
CA TYR A 578 -30.80 5.74 -0.57
C TYR A 578 -30.28 5.91 -2.00
N THR A 579 -30.82 5.12 -2.96
CA THR A 579 -30.46 5.26 -4.38
C THR A 579 -30.82 6.65 -4.92
N GLY A 580 -32.00 7.18 -4.59
CA GLY A 580 -32.36 8.55 -4.96
C GLY A 580 -31.39 9.59 -4.42
N ARG A 581 -30.96 9.45 -3.16
CA ARG A 581 -29.95 10.33 -2.54
C ARG A 581 -28.58 10.21 -3.19
N LEU A 582 -28.18 9.00 -3.61
CA LEU A 582 -26.93 8.82 -4.35
C LEU A 582 -26.93 9.60 -5.68
N PHE A 583 -28.05 9.58 -6.44
CA PHE A 583 -28.18 10.39 -7.64
C PHE A 583 -28.16 11.88 -7.33
N GLN A 584 -28.85 12.33 -6.28
CA GLN A 584 -28.79 13.73 -5.86
C GLN A 584 -27.40 14.16 -5.37
N ALA A 585 -26.62 13.26 -4.78
CA ALA A 585 -25.25 13.59 -4.37
C ALA A 585 -24.36 14.04 -5.53
N HIS A 586 -24.66 13.62 -6.76
CA HIS A 586 -23.95 14.10 -7.95
C HIS A 586 -24.14 15.60 -8.23
N ILE A 587 -25.20 16.21 -7.69
CA ILE A 587 -25.46 17.65 -7.82
C ILE A 587 -24.31 18.47 -7.26
N ALA A 588 -23.65 18.01 -6.20
CA ALA A 588 -22.49 18.68 -5.62
C ALA A 588 -21.33 18.86 -6.60
N ARG A 589 -21.14 17.89 -7.52
CA ARG A 589 -20.12 17.98 -8.60
C ARG A 589 -20.46 19.07 -9.62
N ILE A 590 -21.72 19.18 -9.99
CA ILE A 590 -22.20 20.18 -10.95
C ILE A 590 -22.16 21.57 -10.29
N GLU A 591 -22.61 21.68 -9.05
CA GLU A 591 -22.61 22.92 -8.29
C GLU A 591 -21.23 23.56 -8.23
N VAL A 592 -20.20 22.82 -7.84
CA VAL A 592 -18.84 23.38 -7.74
C VAL A 592 -18.32 23.85 -9.11
N ALA A 593 -18.67 23.16 -10.20
CA ALA A 593 -18.27 23.57 -11.53
C ALA A 593 -18.99 24.86 -11.98
N LEU A 594 -20.28 25.00 -11.66
CA LEU A 594 -21.05 26.21 -11.93
C LEU A 594 -20.55 27.41 -11.14
N ARG A 595 -20.19 27.19 -9.86
CA ARG A 595 -19.70 28.20 -8.95
C ARG A 595 -18.30 28.67 -9.31
N CYS A 596 -17.40 27.75 -9.56
CA CYS A 596 -15.98 28.04 -9.76
C CYS A 596 -15.60 28.34 -11.22
N LYS A 597 -16.35 27.81 -12.21
CA LYS A 597 -16.10 28.02 -13.66
C LYS A 597 -14.66 27.63 -14.06
N GLN A 598 -13.78 28.62 -14.25
CA GLN A 598 -12.35 28.42 -14.60
C GLN A 598 -11.41 29.03 -13.54
N ASP A 599 -11.88 29.23 -12.32
CA ASP A 599 -11.08 29.82 -11.25
C ASP A 599 -10.42 28.71 -10.41
N ALA A 600 -9.11 28.52 -10.60
CA ALA A 600 -8.32 27.55 -9.84
C ALA A 600 -8.33 27.82 -8.33
N SER A 601 -8.41 29.10 -7.91
CA SER A 601 -8.43 29.46 -6.48
C SER A 601 -9.77 29.07 -5.83
N CYS A 602 -10.86 29.13 -6.57
CA CYS A 602 -12.16 28.65 -6.13
C CYS A 602 -12.16 27.11 -5.98
N TYR A 603 -11.63 26.39 -6.97
CA TYR A 603 -11.55 24.93 -6.89
C TYR A 603 -10.70 24.44 -5.70
N VAL A 604 -9.52 25.03 -5.49
CA VAL A 604 -8.67 24.65 -4.36
C VAL A 604 -9.28 25.00 -3.00
N ALA A 605 -10.18 25.99 -2.97
CA ALA A 605 -10.90 26.34 -1.75
C ALA A 605 -11.80 25.21 -1.23
N THR A 606 -12.21 24.24 -2.08
CA THR A 606 -12.94 23.05 -1.65
C THR A 606 -12.10 22.14 -0.73
N LEU A 607 -10.76 22.27 -0.79
CA LEU A 607 -9.85 21.53 0.08
C LEU A 607 -9.65 22.20 1.45
N LYS A 608 -10.28 23.34 1.74
CA LYS A 608 -10.23 23.90 3.09
C LYS A 608 -10.77 22.89 4.08
N SER A 609 -10.00 22.66 5.13
CA SER A 609 -10.36 21.67 6.17
C SER A 609 -10.49 20.24 5.63
N TRP A 610 -9.63 19.83 4.70
CA TRP A 610 -9.61 18.45 4.18
C TRP A 610 -9.44 17.38 5.27
N ASP A 611 -8.85 17.72 6.40
CA ASP A 611 -8.69 16.88 7.60
C ASP A 611 -9.98 16.81 8.45
N LYS A 612 -10.82 17.85 8.34
CA LYS A 612 -12.09 17.95 9.04
C LYS A 612 -13.11 18.73 8.20
N PRO A 613 -13.77 18.08 7.22
CA PRO A 613 -14.70 18.75 6.30
C PRO A 613 -15.79 19.55 7.01
N ASP A 614 -16.01 20.78 6.56
CA ASP A 614 -17.13 21.62 7.01
C ASP A 614 -18.40 21.21 6.27
N LEU A 615 -19.06 20.16 6.78
CA LEU A 615 -20.29 19.63 6.20
C LEU A 615 -21.47 20.61 6.28
N ALA A 616 -21.43 21.60 7.18
CA ALA A 616 -22.45 22.64 7.25
C ALA A 616 -22.34 23.62 6.09
N ALA A 617 -21.11 23.98 5.69
CA ALA A 617 -20.87 24.78 4.50
C ALA A 617 -21.31 24.03 3.23
N VAL A 618 -20.92 22.77 3.07
CA VAL A 618 -21.32 21.90 1.94
C VAL A 618 -22.84 21.82 1.82
N LYS A 619 -23.53 21.56 2.94
CA LYS A 619 -24.98 21.52 3.00
C LYS A 619 -25.62 22.81 2.54
N LYS A 620 -25.09 23.96 2.99
CA LYS A 620 -25.59 25.29 2.61
C LYS A 620 -25.41 25.56 1.11
N GLU A 621 -24.30 25.14 0.51
CA GLU A 621 -24.01 25.32 -0.92
C GLU A 621 -25.00 24.57 -1.80
N VAL A 622 -25.40 23.34 -1.42
CA VAL A 622 -26.32 22.51 -2.20
C VAL A 622 -27.80 22.70 -1.83
N ALA A 623 -28.13 23.38 -0.73
CA ALA A 623 -29.50 23.53 -0.23
C ALA A 623 -30.46 24.23 -1.22
N GLN A 624 -29.92 25.05 -2.11
CA GLN A 624 -30.72 25.67 -3.18
C GLN A 624 -31.18 24.66 -4.24
N TYR A 625 -30.51 23.53 -4.34
CA TYR A 625 -30.76 22.48 -5.34
C TYR A 625 -31.42 21.23 -4.75
N ILE A 626 -31.14 20.88 -3.50
CA ILE A 626 -31.63 19.68 -2.82
C ILE A 626 -32.54 20.08 -1.67
N LYS A 627 -33.85 19.92 -1.85
CA LYS A 627 -34.86 20.43 -0.92
C LYS A 627 -34.84 19.80 0.48
N ASP A 628 -34.49 18.53 0.57
CA ASP A 628 -34.55 17.75 1.84
C ASP A 628 -33.15 17.48 2.44
N VAL A 629 -32.11 18.21 2.00
CA VAL A 629 -30.72 18.03 2.45
C VAL A 629 -30.58 18.15 3.97
N ASP A 630 -31.53 18.82 4.63
CA ASP A 630 -31.58 18.92 6.10
C ASP A 630 -31.78 17.56 6.78
N SER A 631 -32.39 16.61 6.10
CA SER A 631 -32.66 15.25 6.61
C SER A 631 -31.48 14.28 6.32
N TRP A 632 -30.41 14.73 5.68
CA TRP A 632 -29.30 13.87 5.30
C TRP A 632 -28.42 13.55 6.50
N THR A 633 -27.94 12.32 6.53
CA THR A 633 -26.98 11.85 7.54
C THR A 633 -25.60 12.46 7.31
N LYS A 634 -24.73 12.33 8.32
CA LYS A 634 -23.33 12.78 8.21
C LYS A 634 -22.62 12.12 7.03
N ASP A 635 -22.83 10.82 6.80
CA ASP A 635 -22.17 10.08 5.72
C ASP A 635 -22.68 10.52 4.33
N GLU A 636 -23.99 10.81 4.22
CA GLU A 636 -24.54 11.37 2.98
C GLU A 636 -24.02 12.77 2.68
N LEU A 637 -23.82 13.60 3.72
CA LEU A 637 -23.17 14.92 3.55
C LEU A 637 -21.67 14.80 3.22
N LEU A 638 -20.99 13.78 3.74
CA LEU A 638 -19.60 13.50 3.36
C LEU A 638 -19.49 13.15 1.88
N ASN A 639 -20.42 12.34 1.34
CA ASN A 639 -20.47 12.03 -0.09
C ASN A 639 -20.62 13.29 -0.98
N LEU A 640 -21.35 14.33 -0.48
CA LEU A 640 -21.42 15.61 -1.20
C LEU A 640 -20.04 16.32 -1.23
N TYR A 641 -19.37 16.37 -0.07
CA TYR A 641 -18.04 16.96 0.04
C TYR A 641 -17.03 16.24 -0.88
N GLU A 642 -16.98 14.91 -0.82
CA GLU A 642 -16.14 14.09 -1.67
C GLU A 642 -16.41 14.38 -3.16
N GLY A 643 -17.68 14.52 -3.53
CA GLY A 643 -18.08 14.88 -4.90
C GLY A 643 -17.59 16.27 -5.33
N GLN A 644 -17.66 17.26 -4.45
CA GLN A 644 -17.11 18.59 -4.72
C GLN A 644 -15.59 18.55 -4.90
N VAL A 645 -14.87 17.85 -4.01
CA VAL A 645 -13.42 17.71 -4.11
C VAL A 645 -13.03 16.97 -5.39
N GLU A 646 -13.69 15.86 -5.70
CA GLU A 646 -13.42 15.09 -6.91
C GLU A 646 -13.57 15.95 -8.18
N ARG A 647 -14.67 16.71 -8.28
CA ARG A 647 -14.87 17.62 -9.41
C ARG A 647 -13.82 18.72 -9.47
N ALA A 648 -13.52 19.33 -8.34
CA ALA A 648 -12.51 20.38 -8.26
C ALA A 648 -11.13 19.87 -8.70
N MET A 649 -10.72 18.70 -8.25
CA MET A 649 -9.44 18.09 -8.64
C MET A 649 -9.42 17.74 -10.13
N LEU A 650 -10.51 17.24 -10.68
CA LEU A 650 -10.63 16.96 -12.11
C LEU A 650 -10.44 18.24 -12.93
N GLU A 651 -11.10 19.33 -12.54
CA GLU A 651 -10.98 20.63 -13.23
C GLU A 651 -9.57 21.22 -13.13
N LEU A 652 -8.96 21.19 -11.94
CA LEU A 652 -7.56 21.59 -11.75
C LEU A 652 -6.62 20.76 -12.64
N GLY A 653 -6.84 19.45 -12.72
CA GLY A 653 -6.08 18.58 -13.61
C GLY A 653 -6.24 18.94 -15.09
N LYS A 654 -7.45 19.33 -15.54
CA LYS A 654 -7.70 19.81 -16.91
C LYS A 654 -7.06 21.17 -17.19
N MET A 655 -7.02 22.05 -16.20
CA MET A 655 -6.30 23.34 -16.28
C MET A 655 -4.78 23.14 -16.38
N GLY A 656 -4.29 22.00 -15.91
CA GLY A 656 -2.88 21.66 -16.00
C GLY A 656 -1.98 22.67 -15.27
N GLN A 657 -0.85 23.00 -15.87
CA GLN A 657 0.13 23.91 -15.27
C GLN A 657 -0.38 25.34 -15.02
N GLN A 658 -1.51 25.75 -15.62
CA GLN A 658 -2.14 27.04 -15.31
C GLN A 658 -2.61 27.08 -13.86
N ALA A 659 -2.96 25.93 -13.28
CA ALA A 659 -3.34 25.81 -11.86
C ALA A 659 -2.14 25.57 -10.91
N SER A 660 -0.89 25.72 -11.37
CA SER A 660 0.30 25.40 -10.56
C SER A 660 0.43 26.18 -9.24
N SER A 661 -0.20 27.34 -9.12
CA SER A 661 -0.27 28.08 -7.86
C SER A 661 -1.01 27.33 -6.75
N THR A 662 -1.83 26.33 -7.08
CA THR A 662 -2.58 25.51 -6.12
C THR A 662 -1.77 24.35 -5.52
N MET A 663 -0.57 24.06 -6.06
CA MET A 663 0.27 22.95 -5.64
C MET A 663 0.52 22.82 -4.13
N PRO A 664 0.80 23.91 -3.38
CA PRO A 664 1.03 23.78 -1.94
C PRO A 664 -0.17 23.20 -1.19
N ALA A 665 -1.39 23.61 -1.55
CA ALA A 665 -2.61 23.09 -0.94
C ALA A 665 -2.89 21.64 -1.34
N LEU A 666 -2.65 21.29 -2.62
CA LEU A 666 -2.80 19.90 -3.10
C LEU A 666 -1.83 18.95 -2.38
N LEU A 667 -0.56 19.34 -2.25
CA LEU A 667 0.46 18.54 -1.56
C LEU A 667 0.15 18.38 -0.06
N ASP A 668 -0.41 19.41 0.57
CA ASP A 668 -0.82 19.32 1.97
C ASP A 668 -2.01 18.36 2.14
N ALA A 669 -3.01 18.49 1.28
CA ALA A 669 -4.22 17.65 1.32
C ALA A 669 -3.97 16.20 0.85
N ALA A 670 -2.85 15.90 0.18
CA ALA A 670 -2.46 14.53 -0.17
C ALA A 670 -2.26 13.61 1.05
N LYS A 671 -2.18 14.18 2.26
CA LYS A 671 -2.16 13.47 3.56
C LYS A 671 -3.53 12.98 4.01
N SER A 672 -4.61 13.33 3.30
CA SER A 672 -5.98 12.98 3.69
C SER A 672 -6.14 11.48 3.98
N GLU A 673 -6.87 11.17 5.05
CA GLU A 673 -7.29 9.80 5.38
C GLU A 673 -8.53 9.38 4.59
N ASP A 674 -9.26 10.35 4.04
CA ASP A 674 -10.36 10.07 3.13
C ASP A 674 -9.80 9.55 1.81
N ARG A 675 -10.25 8.34 1.45
CA ARG A 675 -9.76 7.62 0.28
C ARG A 675 -10.07 8.36 -1.03
N LEU A 676 -11.31 8.86 -1.19
CA LEU A 676 -11.74 9.53 -2.42
C LEU A 676 -11.08 10.88 -2.59
N VAL A 677 -10.95 11.64 -1.51
CA VAL A 677 -10.22 12.91 -1.49
C VAL A 677 -8.78 12.71 -1.90
N ARG A 678 -8.07 11.76 -1.24
CA ARG A 678 -6.67 11.47 -1.55
C ARG A 678 -6.46 10.99 -2.98
N GLN A 679 -7.29 10.07 -3.46
CA GLN A 679 -7.22 9.56 -4.84
C GLN A 679 -7.39 10.69 -5.87
N SER A 680 -8.37 11.56 -5.65
CA SER A 680 -8.64 12.69 -6.55
C SER A 680 -7.46 13.65 -6.63
N ILE A 681 -6.81 13.93 -5.49
CA ILE A 681 -5.62 14.76 -5.41
C ILE A 681 -4.45 14.11 -6.17
N LEU A 682 -4.20 12.82 -5.94
CA LEU A 682 -3.10 12.10 -6.62
C LEU A 682 -3.27 12.08 -8.14
N LEU A 683 -4.51 12.06 -8.66
CA LEU A 683 -4.79 12.16 -10.09
C LEU A 683 -4.58 13.56 -10.67
N ALA A 684 -4.74 14.62 -9.85
CA ALA A 684 -4.57 16.00 -10.28
C ALA A 684 -3.11 16.47 -10.22
N LEU A 685 -2.37 16.07 -9.17
CA LEU A 685 -1.01 16.54 -8.89
C LEU A 685 -0.04 16.49 -10.08
N PRO A 686 0.12 15.36 -10.82
CA PRO A 686 1.09 15.29 -11.92
C PRO A 686 0.74 16.20 -13.10
N LYS A 687 -0.54 16.54 -13.26
CA LYS A 687 -1.04 17.41 -14.35
C LYS A 687 -0.85 18.88 -14.04
N VAL A 688 -1.01 19.26 -12.76
CA VAL A 688 -0.90 20.63 -12.25
C VAL A 688 0.55 21.05 -11.99
N ALA A 689 1.39 20.10 -11.63
CA ALA A 689 2.78 20.37 -11.24
C ALA A 689 3.62 20.92 -12.40
N LYS A 690 4.43 21.92 -12.08
CA LYS A 690 5.58 22.30 -12.91
C LYS A 690 6.76 21.41 -12.51
N VAL A 691 7.43 20.85 -13.50
CA VAL A 691 8.61 20.02 -13.28
C VAL A 691 9.84 20.84 -13.70
N PRO A 692 10.92 20.86 -12.87
CA PRO A 692 11.12 20.20 -11.59
C PRO A 692 10.27 20.78 -10.45
N CYS A 693 9.89 19.91 -9.48
CA CYS A 693 9.14 20.31 -8.29
C CYS A 693 9.97 20.06 -7.03
N ASP A 694 10.59 21.09 -6.49
CA ASP A 694 11.53 20.98 -5.37
C ASP A 694 10.89 20.51 -4.06
N THR A 695 9.60 20.76 -3.86
CA THR A 695 8.87 20.44 -2.62
C THR A 695 8.05 19.15 -2.72
N CYS A 696 7.79 18.65 -3.93
CA CYS A 696 6.90 17.50 -4.14
C CYS A 696 7.39 16.25 -3.43
N GLU A 697 8.68 15.94 -3.54
CA GLU A 697 9.25 14.73 -2.95
C GLU A 697 9.06 14.70 -1.43
N ALA A 698 9.47 15.76 -0.72
CA ALA A 698 9.35 15.84 0.73
C ALA A 698 7.89 15.81 1.21
N LYS A 699 6.99 16.49 0.49
CA LYS A 699 5.56 16.52 0.85
C LYS A 699 4.85 15.20 0.58
N LEU A 700 5.22 14.50 -0.46
CA LEU A 700 4.70 13.16 -0.73
C LEU A 700 5.25 12.12 0.25
N ASP A 701 6.50 12.27 0.74
CA ASP A 701 7.01 11.47 1.86
C ASP A 701 6.18 11.68 3.15
N GLU A 702 5.77 12.94 3.45
CA GLU A 702 4.85 13.21 4.55
C GLU A 702 3.50 12.50 4.35
N ALA A 703 2.97 12.50 3.11
CA ALA A 703 1.71 11.84 2.79
C ALA A 703 1.81 10.31 2.88
N ILE A 704 2.91 9.70 2.44
CA ILE A 704 3.18 8.27 2.60
C ILE A 704 3.17 7.91 4.09
N LYS A 705 3.92 8.66 4.90
CA LYS A 705 4.00 8.45 6.35
C LYS A 705 2.64 8.58 7.04
N ALA A 706 1.81 9.55 6.62
CA ALA A 706 0.45 9.73 7.16
C ALA A 706 -0.47 8.52 6.87
N GLY A 707 -0.21 7.77 5.80
CA GLY A 707 -0.97 6.57 5.42
C GLY A 707 -0.40 5.25 5.96
N GLU A 708 0.78 5.26 6.61
CA GLU A 708 1.38 4.05 7.17
C GLU A 708 0.49 3.38 8.22
N GLY A 709 0.39 2.06 8.15
CA GLY A 709 -0.44 1.28 9.06
C GLY A 709 -1.95 1.35 8.81
N LYS A 710 -2.42 2.13 7.83
CA LYS A 710 -3.83 2.27 7.48
C LYS A 710 -4.16 1.33 6.32
N SER A 711 -4.78 0.20 6.61
CA SER A 711 -5.13 -0.82 5.60
C SER A 711 -6.02 -0.29 4.46
N THR A 712 -6.87 0.69 4.74
CA THR A 712 -7.74 1.33 3.74
C THR A 712 -7.00 2.21 2.72
N LEU A 713 -5.74 2.57 3.00
CA LEU A 713 -4.91 3.44 2.18
C LEU A 713 -3.70 2.74 1.56
N GLY A 714 -3.56 1.41 1.71
CA GLY A 714 -2.36 0.69 1.29
C GLY A 714 -2.03 0.85 -0.19
N ASP A 715 -3.02 0.74 -1.07
CA ASP A 715 -2.88 0.97 -2.51
C ASP A 715 -2.62 2.44 -2.87
N LEU A 716 -3.26 3.39 -2.16
CA LEU A 716 -3.00 4.82 -2.36
C LEU A 716 -1.62 5.24 -1.85
N ASN A 717 -1.08 4.58 -0.83
CA ASN A 717 0.32 4.78 -0.42
C ASN A 717 1.28 4.30 -1.51
N LEU A 718 0.96 3.19 -2.19
CA LEU A 718 1.71 2.75 -3.35
C LEU A 718 1.65 3.79 -4.47
N GLU A 719 0.45 4.28 -4.83
CA GLU A 719 0.29 5.33 -5.85
C GLU A 719 1.02 6.63 -5.46
N THR A 720 0.97 7.01 -4.18
CA THR A 720 1.73 8.17 -3.67
C THR A 720 3.25 7.96 -3.85
N THR A 721 3.73 6.74 -3.60
CA THR A 721 5.14 6.38 -3.80
C THR A 721 5.54 6.44 -5.28
N MET A 722 4.68 5.97 -6.21
CA MET A 722 4.91 6.08 -7.64
C MET A 722 5.01 7.55 -8.06
N LEU A 723 4.08 8.36 -7.61
CA LEU A 723 4.07 9.80 -7.90
C LEU A 723 5.29 10.53 -7.33
N ARG A 724 5.71 10.17 -6.13
CA ARG A 724 6.95 10.68 -5.53
C ARG A 724 8.17 10.33 -6.39
N ASN A 725 8.27 9.09 -6.86
CA ASN A 725 9.36 8.65 -7.73
C ASN A 725 9.31 9.35 -9.10
N TYR A 726 8.13 9.54 -9.67
CA TYR A 726 7.94 10.31 -10.88
C TYR A 726 8.51 11.73 -10.74
N PHE A 727 8.17 12.46 -9.68
CA PHE A 727 8.68 13.82 -9.48
C PHE A 727 10.19 13.86 -9.24
N ALA A 728 10.71 12.91 -8.48
CA ALA A 728 12.15 12.79 -8.28
C ALA A 728 12.89 12.49 -9.59
N TYR A 729 12.32 11.67 -10.46
CA TYR A 729 12.83 11.34 -11.79
C TYR A 729 12.69 12.51 -12.76
N ALA A 730 11.49 13.08 -12.90
CA ALA A 730 11.21 14.18 -13.83
C ALA A 730 12.02 15.44 -13.49
N GLY A 731 12.39 15.64 -12.22
CA GLY A 731 13.29 16.70 -11.77
C GLY A 731 14.77 16.48 -12.07
N GLY A 732 15.16 15.31 -12.60
CA GLY A 732 16.56 14.95 -12.81
C GLY A 732 17.37 14.80 -11.52
N LYS A 733 16.72 14.79 -10.35
CA LYS A 733 17.35 14.68 -9.03
C LYS A 733 17.39 13.22 -8.57
N THR A 734 18.46 12.84 -7.90
CA THR A 734 18.44 11.61 -7.10
C THR A 734 17.51 11.84 -5.90
N PRO A 735 16.59 10.92 -5.58
CA PRO A 735 15.75 11.06 -4.41
C PRO A 735 16.59 11.31 -3.16
N SER A 736 16.13 12.21 -2.29
CA SER A 736 16.82 12.55 -1.03
C SER A 736 16.87 11.36 -0.07
N LYS A 737 15.97 10.39 -0.25
CA LYS A 737 15.92 9.15 0.52
C LYS A 737 15.82 7.96 -0.43
N PRO A 738 16.41 6.81 -0.05
CA PRO A 738 16.14 5.55 -0.76
C PRO A 738 14.64 5.28 -0.78
N MET A 739 14.20 4.49 -1.77
CA MET A 739 12.81 4.03 -1.83
C MET A 739 12.48 3.46 -0.45
N SER A 740 11.61 4.16 0.30
CA SER A 740 11.34 3.77 1.68
C SER A 740 10.95 2.30 1.67
N ASP A 741 11.59 1.54 2.54
CA ASP A 741 11.10 0.24 2.96
C ASP A 741 9.73 0.47 3.61
N THR A 742 8.70 0.73 2.81
CA THR A 742 7.38 0.39 3.27
C THR A 742 7.51 -1.09 3.55
N PRO A 743 7.35 -1.55 4.80
CA PRO A 743 7.27 -2.97 5.02
C PRO A 743 6.15 -3.40 4.07
N THR A 744 6.50 -3.99 2.94
CA THR A 744 5.55 -4.89 2.34
C THR A 744 5.26 -5.82 3.49
N ASP A 745 4.03 -5.78 4.00
CA ASP A 745 3.47 -6.88 4.73
C ASP A 745 3.55 -8.11 3.80
N THR A 746 4.77 -8.60 3.63
CA THR A 746 5.02 -10.00 3.51
C THR A 746 4.80 -10.53 4.92
N ALA A 747 3.61 -10.24 5.46
CA ALA A 747 3.00 -11.12 6.40
C ALA A 747 3.05 -12.48 5.73
N ALA A 748 3.93 -13.33 6.21
CA ALA A 748 3.84 -14.74 5.95
C ALA A 748 2.35 -15.09 6.07
N PRO A 749 1.72 -15.75 5.09
CA PRO A 749 0.29 -15.97 5.08
C PRO A 749 -0.10 -16.47 6.47
N ALA A 750 -0.98 -15.72 7.13
CA ALA A 750 -1.39 -15.99 8.49
C ALA A 750 -1.80 -17.47 8.53
N ALA A 751 -1.15 -18.24 9.36
CA ALA A 751 -1.45 -19.66 9.50
C ALA A 751 -2.98 -19.78 9.69
N PRO A 752 -3.67 -20.63 8.92
CA PRO A 752 -5.13 -20.70 8.94
C PRO A 752 -5.59 -20.87 10.37
N ALA A 753 -6.41 -19.94 10.83
CA ALA A 753 -6.97 -19.96 12.17
C ALA A 753 -7.57 -21.34 12.41
N LYS A 754 -7.06 -22.06 13.42
CA LYS A 754 -7.59 -23.35 13.82
C LYS A 754 -9.08 -23.20 14.03
N ALA A 755 -9.87 -23.75 13.11
CA ALA A 755 -11.31 -23.84 13.27
C ALA A 755 -11.58 -24.56 14.59
N LYS A 756 -12.10 -23.83 15.56
CA LYS A 756 -12.63 -24.44 16.79
C LYS A 756 -13.76 -25.35 16.35
N LYS A 757 -13.53 -26.68 16.39
CA LYS A 757 -14.62 -27.65 16.36
C LYS A 757 -15.55 -27.34 17.52
N LYS A 758 -16.77 -26.94 17.18
CA LYS A 758 -17.93 -27.14 18.04
C LYS A 758 -18.54 -28.49 17.72
#